data_b68869e72555736e78a3597426cebba4
#
_entry.id   b68869e72555736e78a3597426cebba4
#
_cell.length_a   1.000
_cell.length_b   1.000
_cell.length_c   1.000
_cell.angle_alpha   90.00
_cell.angle_beta   90.00
_cell.angle_gamma   90.00
#
_symmetry.space_group_name_H-M   'P 1'
#
loop_
_entity.id
_entity.type
_entity.pdbx_description
1 polymer ?
#
loop_
_entity_poly.entity_id
_entity_poly.type
_entity_poly.pdbx_seq_one_letter_code
_entity_poly.pdbx_strand_id
1 'polypeptide(L)'
;MYKITWDKETGGVQLHSRIVEGTLGISPRPVFFEELDLLGLDKLGWTYPHTKEPIMWAVNKQYWYRGVRLFDAKGANIYTKPTLEMQPGIEPMELVPVDVKKMLQRTSDLMFVLENEAIEFIRDTYLAYAKANKAYNKTDANRLDFETMAEHVEKKSKQRMAVVKQDCDSFDIMPLATAEKEGKRVLLSTKIDRFIASFSGGKDSQVVLDLCTRAIPPTDFEVIYSDTGYELPPSLELYKEVEAYYKKKFPSLRFLTARNHESVLNYWDKIGTPSDNHRWCCSVMKTAPLYRMLKVEGNKQAHVLTFDGVRAEESVRRSGYNRIGKGVKHSTVINASPILSWSSVEVFLYLFQYGFPINIAYRRGITRVGCIICPFSSEWNDMVVNHTFHEELEPFLSRIEDNVKRNKVQDYRNYIEDGNWKRRAGGRDIHSSSAIDFLSSKPDLNVMLIKPQKHPLTWISAIAPFTGSERQGELKYRNEVYSYKCENNGDVYSLSFKNTAKSLALQGLIKRALNKATFCINCEACEVECPTGALSILPKAEIDTYKCIHCGKCLNFHETGCIVAHSLKITETPKNKMKLISYNNFGLREEWLDYYMSNHDDYFQTTDHGLNVKEQLPSFVKWLVQAEILSDTKKREITPFGKLLVEIYEDNPSLVWQIIWINLTYNSPIAHWYSQNVSFGSNFTDADLREGVKSDYSSDSATTIKNVVYALTRTFKESPIGEELSQMTKVDKNTYTRSGFSDVEAEAVAYSLYKYAQKKESNLMRVSALYKADEKDGIYKEFGISKSDLEKKLRFLSSDSHRVLVAELNMGLDHITLRDDLTPEKVLETLAK
;
A
#
# COMPACT_ATOMS: atom_id res chain seq x y z
N MET A 1 -3.00 -16.43 -19.96
CA MET A 1 -3.17 -15.15 -20.69
C MET A 1 -2.72 -15.37 -22.13
N TYR A 2 -3.62 -15.23 -23.08
CA TYR A 2 -3.30 -15.25 -24.50
C TYR A 2 -2.57 -13.99 -24.95
N LYS A 3 -1.90 -14.07 -26.08
CA LYS A 3 -1.24 -12.93 -26.73
C LYS A 3 -2.26 -12.20 -27.59
N ILE A 4 -2.17 -10.88 -27.61
CA ILE A 4 -3.19 -10.01 -28.23
C ILE A 4 -2.54 -9.23 -29.37
N THR A 5 -3.20 -9.19 -30.52
CA THR A 5 -2.86 -8.33 -31.65
C THR A 5 -4.07 -7.52 -32.09
N TRP A 6 -3.84 -6.45 -32.87
CA TRP A 6 -4.93 -5.72 -33.52
C TRP A 6 -5.53 -6.52 -34.67
N ASP A 7 -6.86 -6.53 -34.76
CA ASP A 7 -7.61 -7.00 -35.92
C ASP A 7 -8.09 -5.79 -36.73
N LYS A 8 -7.35 -5.44 -37.77
CA LYS A 8 -7.65 -4.27 -38.60
C LYS A 8 -8.99 -4.37 -39.34
N GLU A 9 -9.44 -5.60 -39.66
CA GLU A 9 -10.67 -5.83 -40.41
C GLU A 9 -11.89 -5.55 -39.52
N THR A 10 -11.93 -6.14 -38.33
CA THR A 10 -13.04 -5.93 -37.41
C THR A 10 -12.94 -4.61 -36.65
N GLY A 11 -11.77 -3.99 -36.60
CA GLY A 11 -11.45 -2.87 -35.71
C GLY A 11 -11.24 -3.29 -34.26
N GLY A 12 -11.20 -4.58 -33.99
CA GLY A 12 -11.08 -5.19 -32.69
C GLY A 12 -9.69 -5.78 -32.41
N VAL A 13 -9.70 -6.89 -31.66
CA VAL A 13 -8.51 -7.62 -31.25
C VAL A 13 -8.61 -9.09 -31.62
N GLN A 14 -7.44 -9.74 -31.75
CA GLN A 14 -7.31 -11.17 -31.97
C GLN A 14 -6.45 -11.80 -30.88
N LEU A 15 -6.84 -13.01 -30.46
CA LEU A 15 -6.11 -13.79 -29.46
C LEU A 15 -5.19 -14.82 -30.14
N HIS A 16 -4.03 -15.07 -29.53
CA HIS A 16 -3.08 -16.06 -29.99
C HIS A 16 -2.50 -16.85 -28.82
N SER A 17 -2.29 -18.16 -29.01
CA SER A 17 -1.68 -19.04 -28.00
C SER A 17 -0.18 -18.81 -27.82
N ARG A 18 0.48 -18.16 -28.76
CA ARG A 18 1.93 -17.85 -28.75
C ARG A 18 2.19 -16.41 -29.22
N ILE A 19 3.40 -15.93 -28.96
CA ILE A 19 3.84 -14.61 -29.44
C ILE A 19 3.90 -14.66 -30.98
N VAL A 20 3.28 -13.67 -31.61
CA VAL A 20 3.30 -13.43 -33.06
C VAL A 20 3.73 -11.98 -33.32
N GLU A 21 4.04 -11.66 -34.58
CA GLU A 21 4.37 -10.29 -34.97
C GLU A 21 3.20 -9.35 -34.64
N GLY A 22 3.49 -8.18 -34.08
CA GLY A 22 2.48 -7.21 -33.65
C GLY A 22 1.82 -7.52 -32.31
N THR A 23 2.34 -8.50 -31.52
CA THR A 23 1.84 -8.78 -30.17
C THR A 23 1.97 -7.55 -29.26
N LEU A 24 0.88 -7.16 -28.63
CA LEU A 24 0.84 -6.04 -27.70
C LEU A 24 1.45 -6.44 -26.33
N GLY A 25 2.27 -5.58 -25.78
CA GLY A 25 2.88 -5.77 -24.47
C GLY A 25 1.92 -5.50 -23.29
N ILE A 26 0.86 -4.72 -23.53
CA ILE A 26 -0.16 -4.35 -22.55
C ILE A 26 -1.52 -4.60 -23.18
N SER A 27 -2.44 -5.15 -22.39
CA SER A 27 -3.82 -5.42 -22.82
C SER A 27 -4.57 -4.12 -23.08
N PRO A 28 -5.18 -3.95 -24.27
CA PRO A 28 -6.04 -2.81 -24.55
C PRO A 28 -7.40 -2.96 -23.84
N ARG A 29 -8.07 -1.83 -23.65
CA ARG A 29 -9.46 -1.78 -23.21
C ARG A 29 -10.35 -1.18 -24.30
N PRO A 30 -11.61 -1.60 -24.42
CA PRO A 30 -12.54 -0.97 -25.35
C PRO A 30 -12.83 0.48 -24.94
N VAL A 31 -13.02 1.34 -25.93
CA VAL A 31 -13.40 2.74 -25.80
C VAL A 31 -14.75 2.92 -26.49
N PHE A 32 -15.70 3.49 -25.74
CA PHE A 32 -17.06 3.73 -26.20
C PHE A 32 -17.28 5.21 -26.49
N PHE A 33 -18.37 5.54 -27.17
CA PHE A 33 -18.69 6.91 -27.53
C PHE A 33 -18.77 7.84 -26.32
N GLU A 34 -19.27 7.35 -25.18
CA GLU A 34 -19.39 8.16 -23.96
C GLU A 34 -18.03 8.69 -23.43
N GLU A 35 -16.95 7.92 -23.63
CA GLU A 35 -15.60 8.36 -23.30
C GLU A 35 -15.11 9.39 -24.33
N LEU A 36 -15.40 9.19 -25.61
CA LEU A 36 -15.00 10.12 -26.67
C LEU A 36 -15.71 11.48 -26.52
N ASP A 37 -17.00 11.47 -26.15
CA ASP A 37 -17.76 12.67 -25.81
C ASP A 37 -17.18 13.39 -24.59
N LEU A 38 -16.81 12.63 -23.56
CA LEU A 38 -16.15 13.19 -22.37
C LEU A 38 -14.84 13.89 -22.74
N LEU A 39 -14.06 13.30 -23.64
CA LEU A 39 -12.80 13.87 -24.14
C LEU A 39 -13.00 15.03 -25.11
N GLY A 40 -14.22 15.20 -25.65
CA GLY A 40 -14.54 16.24 -26.61
C GLY A 40 -13.96 15.98 -28.01
N LEU A 41 -13.84 14.71 -28.41
CA LEU A 41 -13.28 14.33 -29.71
C LEU A 41 -14.18 14.85 -30.87
N ASP A 42 -15.49 14.91 -30.64
CA ASP A 42 -16.48 15.50 -31.55
C ASP A 42 -16.16 16.96 -31.89
N LYS A 43 -15.71 17.73 -30.88
CA LYS A 43 -15.36 19.16 -31.04
C LYS A 43 -14.10 19.39 -31.87
N LEU A 44 -13.33 18.33 -32.09
CA LEU A 44 -12.15 18.34 -32.94
C LEU A 44 -12.46 17.88 -34.37
N GLY A 45 -13.73 17.74 -34.72
CA GLY A 45 -14.20 17.40 -36.06
C GLY A 45 -14.32 15.89 -36.34
N TRP A 46 -14.15 15.05 -35.35
CA TRP A 46 -14.37 13.61 -35.47
C TRP A 46 -15.87 13.26 -35.37
N THR A 47 -16.31 12.28 -36.14
CA THR A 47 -17.69 11.79 -36.11
C THR A 47 -17.72 10.30 -35.79
N TYR A 48 -18.68 9.86 -34.96
CA TYR A 48 -18.86 8.48 -34.57
C TYR A 48 -20.31 8.23 -34.11
N PRO A 49 -20.85 7.02 -34.33
CA PRO A 49 -22.20 6.71 -33.91
C PRO A 49 -22.30 6.45 -32.40
N HIS A 50 -23.42 6.82 -31.81
CA HIS A 50 -23.76 6.50 -30.42
C HIS A 50 -24.36 5.08 -30.33
N THR A 51 -23.52 4.07 -30.20
CA THR A 51 -23.89 2.66 -30.21
C THR A 51 -23.46 1.93 -28.93
N LYS A 52 -23.90 0.69 -28.78
CA LYS A 52 -23.47 -0.16 -27.64
C LYS A 52 -22.06 -0.75 -27.84
N GLU A 53 -21.65 -0.88 -29.09
CA GLU A 53 -20.35 -1.41 -29.48
C GLU A 53 -19.24 -0.39 -29.18
N PRO A 54 -18.01 -0.85 -28.89
CA PRO A 54 -16.85 0.04 -28.78
C PRO A 54 -16.51 0.66 -30.15
N ILE A 55 -16.01 1.88 -30.14
CA ILE A 55 -15.57 2.61 -31.33
C ILE A 55 -14.10 2.33 -31.64
N MET A 56 -13.28 2.25 -30.61
CA MET A 56 -11.83 2.03 -30.70
C MET A 56 -11.30 1.37 -29.42
N TRP A 57 -10.00 1.33 -29.27
CA TRP A 57 -9.32 0.74 -28.12
C TRP A 57 -8.31 1.70 -27.53
N ALA A 58 -8.06 1.59 -26.22
CA ALA A 58 -7.01 2.33 -25.56
C ALA A 58 -5.99 1.39 -24.89
N VAL A 59 -4.72 1.67 -25.09
CA VAL A 59 -3.59 1.09 -24.35
C VAL A 59 -3.05 2.19 -23.43
N ASN A 60 -3.30 2.08 -22.13
CA ASN A 60 -3.11 3.18 -21.18
C ASN A 60 -3.91 4.44 -21.61
N LYS A 61 -3.22 5.54 -21.92
CA LYS A 61 -3.77 6.82 -22.40
C LYS A 61 -3.56 7.03 -23.90
N GLN A 62 -3.21 5.98 -24.66
CA GLN A 62 -3.02 5.98 -26.11
C GLN A 62 -4.24 5.37 -26.78
N TYR A 63 -4.82 6.06 -27.75
CA TYR A 63 -6.06 5.68 -28.42
C TYR A 63 -5.76 5.13 -29.82
N TRP A 64 -6.25 3.92 -30.06
CA TRP A 64 -5.95 3.12 -31.24
C TRP A 64 -7.23 2.78 -32.00
N TYR A 65 -7.24 3.07 -33.27
CA TYR A 65 -8.34 2.74 -34.18
C TYR A 65 -7.82 1.84 -35.31
N ARG A 66 -8.40 0.65 -35.45
CA ARG A 66 -7.99 -0.37 -36.43
C ARG A 66 -6.48 -0.63 -36.48
N GLY A 67 -5.84 -0.61 -35.31
CA GLY A 67 -4.40 -0.86 -35.19
C GLY A 67 -3.52 0.34 -35.49
N VAL A 68 -4.10 1.52 -35.71
CA VAL A 68 -3.38 2.79 -35.87
C VAL A 68 -3.58 3.65 -34.63
N ARG A 69 -2.50 4.16 -34.04
CA ARG A 69 -2.56 5.10 -32.93
C ARG A 69 -3.02 6.46 -33.47
N LEU A 70 -4.10 6.98 -32.92
CA LEU A 70 -4.65 8.25 -33.35
C LEU A 70 -4.18 9.42 -32.51
N PHE A 71 -4.26 9.29 -31.18
CA PHE A 71 -3.90 10.35 -30.24
C PHE A 71 -3.54 9.82 -28.87
N ASP A 72 -2.94 10.70 -28.08
CA ASP A 72 -2.63 10.48 -26.67
C ASP A 72 -3.40 11.50 -25.82
N ALA A 73 -3.91 11.04 -24.66
CA ALA A 73 -4.54 11.92 -23.68
C ALA A 73 -3.57 12.21 -22.52
N LYS A 74 -3.17 13.47 -22.33
CA LYS A 74 -2.16 13.88 -21.34
C LYS A 74 -2.67 14.95 -20.38
N GLY A 75 -2.10 15.01 -19.18
CA GLY A 75 -2.30 16.12 -18.23
C GLY A 75 -3.64 16.14 -17.51
N ALA A 76 -4.37 15.01 -17.42
CA ALA A 76 -5.61 14.92 -16.65
C ALA A 76 -5.34 14.97 -15.16
N ASN A 77 -6.15 15.73 -14.41
CA ASN A 77 -6.25 15.69 -12.96
C ASN A 77 -7.71 15.81 -12.52
N ILE A 78 -8.00 15.80 -11.22
CA ILE A 78 -9.39 15.79 -10.73
C ILE A 78 -10.26 16.94 -11.29
N TYR A 79 -9.69 18.11 -11.56
CA TYR A 79 -10.43 19.28 -12.07
C TYR A 79 -10.27 19.50 -13.58
N THR A 80 -9.20 18.97 -14.19
CA THR A 80 -8.78 19.30 -15.54
C THR A 80 -8.85 18.09 -16.46
N LYS A 81 -9.56 18.24 -17.59
CA LYS A 81 -9.59 17.26 -18.68
C LYS A 81 -8.23 17.17 -19.37
N PRO A 82 -7.88 16.02 -19.95
CA PRO A 82 -6.60 15.86 -20.66
C PRO A 82 -6.56 16.72 -21.94
N THR A 83 -5.36 17.09 -22.34
CA THR A 83 -5.08 17.57 -23.69
C THR A 83 -4.92 16.36 -24.60
N LEU A 84 -5.57 16.41 -25.78
CA LEU A 84 -5.46 15.38 -26.80
C LEU A 84 -4.33 15.73 -27.80
N GLU A 85 -3.27 14.95 -27.81
CA GLU A 85 -2.16 15.12 -28.75
C GLU A 85 -2.35 14.16 -29.93
N MET A 86 -2.77 14.70 -31.08
CA MET A 86 -2.94 13.92 -32.31
C MET A 86 -1.59 13.45 -32.86
N GLN A 87 -1.57 12.24 -33.40
CA GLN A 87 -0.36 11.72 -34.08
C GLN A 87 -0.13 12.50 -35.39
N PRO A 88 1.11 12.71 -35.80
CA PRO A 88 1.43 13.41 -37.07
C PRO A 88 0.76 12.74 -38.28
N GLY A 89 0.10 13.55 -39.12
CA GLY A 89 -0.60 13.07 -40.30
C GLY A 89 -1.97 12.45 -40.07
N ILE A 90 -2.49 12.49 -38.84
CA ILE A 90 -3.84 12.04 -38.54
C ILE A 90 -4.78 13.25 -38.61
N GLU A 91 -5.80 13.16 -39.47
CA GLU A 91 -6.87 14.15 -39.62
C GLU A 91 -8.20 13.59 -39.12
N PRO A 92 -9.14 14.46 -38.71
CA PRO A 92 -10.50 14.07 -38.32
C PRO A 92 -11.17 13.24 -39.41
N MET A 93 -11.81 12.14 -39.00
CA MET A 93 -12.52 11.23 -39.90
C MET A 93 -13.80 10.68 -39.22
N GLU A 94 -14.62 10.02 -40.00
CA GLU A 94 -15.74 9.24 -39.46
C GLU A 94 -15.21 7.88 -38.91
N LEU A 95 -15.53 7.58 -37.64
CA LEU A 95 -15.15 6.34 -36.98
C LEU A 95 -16.33 5.36 -37.03
N VAL A 96 -16.05 4.14 -37.45
CA VAL A 96 -17.00 3.04 -37.51
C VAL A 96 -16.81 2.12 -36.30
N PRO A 97 -17.88 1.67 -35.64
CA PRO A 97 -17.78 0.75 -34.50
C PRO A 97 -17.03 -0.54 -34.82
N VAL A 98 -16.51 -1.16 -33.78
CA VAL A 98 -15.91 -2.49 -33.85
C VAL A 98 -16.97 -3.51 -34.27
N ASP A 99 -16.67 -4.37 -35.25
CA ASP A 99 -17.51 -5.52 -35.59
C ASP A 99 -17.35 -6.61 -34.52
N VAL A 100 -18.07 -6.41 -33.40
CA VAL A 100 -18.01 -7.27 -32.21
C VAL A 100 -18.39 -8.70 -32.57
N LYS A 101 -19.39 -8.88 -33.44
CA LYS A 101 -19.86 -10.22 -33.82
C LYS A 101 -18.76 -11.03 -34.54
N LYS A 102 -18.09 -10.40 -35.50
CA LYS A 102 -17.00 -11.05 -36.24
C LYS A 102 -15.76 -11.24 -35.38
N MET A 103 -15.45 -10.28 -34.51
CA MET A 103 -14.37 -10.40 -33.53
C MET A 103 -14.58 -11.61 -32.60
N LEU A 104 -15.79 -11.79 -32.07
CA LEU A 104 -16.13 -12.92 -31.21
C LEU A 104 -16.03 -14.26 -31.95
N GLN A 105 -16.43 -14.32 -33.21
CA GLN A 105 -16.27 -15.54 -34.03
C GLN A 105 -14.79 -15.93 -34.17
N ARG A 106 -13.89 -14.95 -34.32
CA ARG A 106 -12.42 -15.19 -34.45
C ARG A 106 -11.74 -15.57 -33.14
N THR A 107 -12.33 -15.26 -32.01
CA THR A 107 -11.74 -15.53 -30.69
C THR A 107 -12.43 -16.71 -29.98
N SER A 108 -13.50 -17.29 -30.57
CA SER A 108 -14.37 -18.27 -29.93
C SER A 108 -13.65 -19.50 -29.37
N ASP A 109 -12.71 -20.10 -30.12
CA ASP A 109 -12.05 -21.34 -29.72
C ASP A 109 -11.17 -21.13 -28.48
N LEU A 110 -10.42 -20.02 -28.47
CA LEU A 110 -9.54 -19.70 -27.33
C LEU A 110 -10.35 -19.27 -26.09
N MET A 111 -11.44 -18.54 -26.30
CA MET A 111 -12.35 -18.18 -25.22
C MET A 111 -13.04 -19.41 -24.64
N PHE A 112 -13.45 -20.37 -25.46
CA PHE A 112 -14.03 -21.64 -25.00
C PHE A 112 -13.08 -22.40 -24.07
N VAL A 113 -11.77 -22.46 -24.40
CA VAL A 113 -10.78 -23.10 -23.54
C VAL A 113 -10.63 -22.37 -22.19
N LEU A 114 -10.55 -21.03 -22.21
CA LEU A 114 -10.46 -20.22 -20.99
C LEU A 114 -11.68 -20.40 -20.06
N GLU A 115 -12.87 -20.39 -20.64
CA GLU A 115 -14.11 -20.56 -19.88
C GLU A 115 -14.17 -21.92 -19.19
N ASN A 116 -13.92 -23.00 -19.94
CA ASN A 116 -14.01 -24.34 -19.40
C ASN A 116 -12.95 -24.60 -18.34
N GLU A 117 -11.73 -24.10 -18.53
CA GLU A 117 -10.67 -24.18 -17.53
C GLU A 117 -11.08 -23.45 -16.23
N ALA A 118 -11.66 -22.27 -16.32
CA ALA A 118 -12.11 -21.52 -15.15
C ALA A 118 -13.29 -22.19 -14.44
N ILE A 119 -14.25 -22.77 -15.21
CA ILE A 119 -15.38 -23.54 -14.67
C ILE A 119 -14.86 -24.79 -13.95
N GLU A 120 -13.94 -25.53 -14.55
CA GLU A 120 -13.32 -26.72 -13.95
C GLU A 120 -12.60 -26.35 -12.66
N PHE A 121 -11.78 -25.30 -12.68
CA PHE A 121 -11.10 -24.80 -11.48
C PHE A 121 -12.09 -24.46 -10.35
N ILE A 122 -13.19 -23.77 -10.64
CA ILE A 122 -14.21 -23.43 -9.63
C ILE A 122 -14.84 -24.71 -9.09
N ARG A 123 -15.23 -25.65 -9.98
CA ARG A 123 -15.85 -26.92 -9.60
C ARG A 123 -14.94 -27.78 -8.73
N ASP A 124 -13.68 -27.94 -9.13
CA ASP A 124 -12.70 -28.73 -8.39
C ASP A 124 -12.40 -28.12 -7.03
N THR A 125 -12.23 -26.79 -6.99
CA THR A 125 -12.04 -26.07 -5.73
C THR A 125 -13.23 -26.25 -4.81
N TYR A 126 -14.46 -26.04 -5.31
CA TYR A 126 -15.68 -26.26 -4.54
C TYR A 126 -15.75 -27.69 -4.01
N LEU A 127 -15.58 -28.71 -4.87
CA LEU A 127 -15.68 -30.12 -4.49
C LEU A 127 -14.60 -30.51 -3.45
N ALA A 128 -13.38 -30.01 -3.59
CA ALA A 128 -12.29 -30.29 -2.65
C ALA A 128 -12.65 -29.78 -1.24
N TYR A 129 -13.16 -28.57 -1.13
CA TYR A 129 -13.50 -27.99 0.16
C TYR A 129 -14.86 -28.43 0.70
N ALA A 130 -15.85 -28.70 -0.16
CA ALA A 130 -17.15 -29.25 0.24
C ALA A 130 -17.05 -30.71 0.74
N LYS A 131 -16.17 -31.52 0.12
CA LYS A 131 -15.89 -32.91 0.58
C LYS A 131 -15.19 -32.92 1.94
N ALA A 132 -14.29 -32.00 2.21
CA ALA A 132 -13.67 -31.83 3.51
C ALA A 132 -14.72 -31.66 4.61
N ASN A 133 -15.76 -30.88 4.38
CA ASN A 133 -16.88 -30.70 5.32
C ASN A 133 -17.62 -31.99 5.65
N LYS A 134 -17.81 -32.89 4.70
CA LYS A 134 -18.51 -34.16 4.89
C LYS A 134 -17.68 -35.23 5.60
N ALA A 135 -16.36 -35.25 5.39
CA ALA A 135 -15.45 -36.23 5.98
C ALA A 135 -15.14 -35.98 7.47
N TYR A 136 -15.42 -34.78 7.95
CA TYR A 136 -14.88 -34.30 9.23
C TYR A 136 -15.88 -34.15 10.37
N ASN A 137 -17.16 -34.43 10.18
CA ASN A 137 -18.17 -34.30 11.23
C ASN A 137 -18.08 -35.31 12.38
N LYS A 138 -17.04 -36.14 12.41
CA LYS A 138 -16.88 -37.19 13.44
C LYS A 138 -15.42 -37.36 13.82
N THR A 139 -14.73 -36.40 14.40
CA THR A 139 -13.39 -36.73 14.88
C THR A 139 -12.89 -35.90 16.04
N ASP A 140 -12.22 -36.60 16.85
CA ASP A 140 -11.49 -36.46 18.09
C ASP A 140 -10.54 -35.25 18.23
N ALA A 141 -10.29 -34.88 19.49
CA ALA A 141 -9.39 -33.81 19.94
C ALA A 141 -7.98 -33.86 19.35
N ASN A 142 -7.48 -35.05 19.05
CA ASN A 142 -6.11 -35.27 18.52
C ASN A 142 -5.86 -34.66 17.13
N ARG A 143 -6.89 -34.36 16.37
CA ARG A 143 -6.78 -33.81 15.03
C ARG A 143 -6.53 -32.32 14.98
N LEU A 144 -7.08 -31.55 15.91
CA LEU A 144 -6.85 -30.11 16.02
C LEU A 144 -5.36 -29.78 16.16
N ASP A 145 -4.59 -30.68 16.76
CA ASP A 145 -3.15 -30.51 16.95
C ASP A 145 -2.39 -30.63 15.62
N PHE A 146 -2.76 -31.57 14.75
CA PHE A 146 -2.11 -31.75 13.44
C PHE A 146 -2.40 -30.59 12.50
N GLU A 147 -3.61 -30.05 12.50
CA GLU A 147 -3.96 -28.87 11.70
C GLU A 147 -3.18 -27.64 12.16
N THR A 148 -3.11 -27.41 13.47
CA THR A 148 -2.34 -26.33 14.07
C THR A 148 -0.84 -26.46 13.79
N MET A 149 -0.32 -27.69 13.82
CA MET A 149 1.07 -27.99 13.50
C MET A 149 1.35 -27.79 12.00
N ALA A 150 0.45 -28.22 11.11
CA ALA A 150 0.57 -28.02 9.68
C ALA A 150 0.60 -26.53 9.33
N GLU A 151 -0.30 -25.72 9.91
CA GLU A 151 -0.27 -24.26 9.75
C GLU A 151 1.02 -23.61 10.28
N HIS A 152 1.56 -24.13 11.39
CA HIS A 152 2.80 -23.63 11.94
C HIS A 152 4.02 -23.96 11.05
N VAL A 153 4.07 -25.17 10.48
CA VAL A 153 5.10 -25.58 9.54
C VAL A 153 4.97 -24.83 8.21
N GLU A 154 3.74 -24.59 7.72
CA GLU A 154 3.46 -23.82 6.52
C GLU A 154 3.98 -22.37 6.63
N LYS A 155 3.78 -21.72 7.79
CA LYS A 155 4.31 -20.37 8.07
C LYS A 155 5.85 -20.32 8.07
N LYS A 156 6.51 -21.39 8.54
CA LYS A 156 7.99 -21.45 8.60
C LYS A 156 8.63 -21.84 7.27
N SER A 157 8.05 -22.82 6.58
CA SER A 157 8.62 -23.41 5.36
C SER A 157 8.26 -22.64 4.09
N LYS A 158 7.28 -21.72 4.19
CA LYS A 158 6.64 -21.03 3.04
C LYS A 158 6.08 -22.00 1.97
N GLN A 159 5.96 -23.29 2.31
CA GLN A 159 5.37 -24.32 1.46
C GLN A 159 4.03 -24.73 2.04
N ARG A 160 3.05 -24.96 1.16
CA ARG A 160 1.73 -25.42 1.57
C ARG A 160 1.85 -26.84 2.13
N MET A 161 1.37 -27.03 3.36
CA MET A 161 1.41 -28.30 4.06
C MET A 161 0.03 -28.97 4.04
N ALA A 162 0.03 -30.27 3.94
CA ALA A 162 -1.16 -31.11 4.00
C ALA A 162 -1.09 -32.06 5.18
N VAL A 163 -2.20 -32.25 5.85
CA VAL A 163 -2.36 -33.37 6.78
C VAL A 163 -2.82 -34.59 5.96
N VAL A 164 -2.11 -35.67 6.05
CA VAL A 164 -2.38 -36.90 5.30
C VAL A 164 -2.74 -38.00 6.26
N LYS A 165 -3.78 -38.77 5.95
CA LYS A 165 -4.10 -39.99 6.72
C LYS A 165 -3.18 -41.13 6.25
N GLN A 166 -2.40 -41.72 7.16
CA GLN A 166 -1.54 -42.87 6.84
C GLN A 166 -2.28 -44.17 7.03
N ASP A 167 -2.86 -44.41 8.20
CA ASP A 167 -3.63 -45.61 8.54
C ASP A 167 -4.89 -45.25 9.34
N CYS A 168 -5.60 -46.25 9.87
CA CYS A 168 -6.91 -46.08 10.49
C CYS A 168 -6.99 -44.90 11.48
N ASP A 169 -5.90 -44.59 12.24
CA ASP A 169 -5.88 -43.57 13.28
C ASP A 169 -4.60 -42.72 13.31
N SER A 170 -3.71 -42.81 12.31
CA SER A 170 -2.50 -42.03 12.27
C SER A 170 -2.53 -40.97 11.17
N PHE A 171 -2.03 -39.77 11.51
CA PHE A 171 -1.91 -38.64 10.62
C PHE A 171 -0.44 -38.20 10.49
N ASP A 172 -0.09 -37.65 9.35
CA ASP A 172 1.24 -37.10 9.09
C ASP A 172 1.09 -35.73 8.41
N ILE A 173 2.12 -34.89 8.47
CA ILE A 173 2.18 -33.58 7.87
C ILE A 173 3.28 -33.59 6.84
N MET A 174 2.90 -33.31 5.57
CA MET A 174 3.86 -33.23 4.48
C MET A 174 3.52 -32.09 3.50
N PRO A 175 4.45 -31.68 2.62
CA PRO A 175 4.11 -30.71 1.57
C PRO A 175 2.97 -31.20 0.68
N LEU A 176 2.00 -30.34 0.39
CA LEU A 176 0.83 -30.68 -0.42
C LEU A 176 1.23 -31.25 -1.78
N ALA A 177 2.21 -30.65 -2.45
CA ALA A 177 2.70 -31.11 -3.75
C ALA A 177 3.28 -32.54 -3.69
N THR A 178 3.90 -32.92 -2.57
CA THR A 178 4.41 -34.29 -2.34
C THR A 178 3.25 -35.26 -2.12
N ALA A 179 2.26 -34.85 -1.30
CA ALA A 179 1.09 -35.67 -1.03
C ALA A 179 0.27 -35.96 -2.29
N GLU A 180 0.10 -34.96 -3.16
CA GLU A 180 -0.57 -35.10 -4.45
C GLU A 180 0.21 -36.03 -5.40
N LYS A 181 1.53 -35.89 -5.50
CA LYS A 181 2.41 -36.71 -6.31
C LYS A 181 2.40 -38.18 -5.88
N GLU A 182 2.27 -38.40 -4.57
CA GLU A 182 2.23 -39.75 -3.99
C GLU A 182 0.80 -40.36 -3.96
N GLY A 183 -0.19 -39.63 -4.47
CA GLY A 183 -1.60 -40.03 -4.48
C GLY A 183 -2.19 -40.30 -3.09
N LYS A 184 -1.63 -39.64 -2.06
CA LYS A 184 -2.11 -39.79 -0.69
C LYS A 184 -3.41 -39.07 -0.46
N ARG A 185 -4.26 -39.61 0.42
CA ARG A 185 -5.51 -38.97 0.80
C ARG A 185 -5.23 -37.73 1.65
N VAL A 186 -5.26 -36.55 1.02
CA VAL A 186 -5.05 -35.26 1.66
C VAL A 186 -6.30 -34.88 2.43
N LEU A 187 -6.09 -34.53 3.69
CA LEU A 187 -7.11 -33.93 4.53
C LEU A 187 -6.85 -32.42 4.57
N LEU A 188 -7.64 -31.66 3.78
CA LEU A 188 -7.56 -30.20 3.85
C LEU A 188 -8.12 -29.70 5.19
N SER A 189 -7.29 -28.94 5.88
CA SER A 189 -7.45 -28.60 7.29
C SER A 189 -8.55 -27.60 7.63
N THR A 190 -9.25 -27.04 6.65
CA THR A 190 -10.20 -25.94 6.88
C THR A 190 -11.62 -26.36 6.52
N LYS A 191 -12.47 -26.47 7.52
CA LYS A 191 -13.92 -26.58 7.31
C LYS A 191 -14.41 -25.24 6.75
N ILE A 192 -15.05 -25.28 5.59
CA ILE A 192 -15.69 -24.11 5.00
C ILE A 192 -17.16 -24.10 5.43
N ASP A 193 -17.57 -23.03 6.06
CA ASP A 193 -18.95 -22.81 6.50
C ASP A 193 -19.81 -22.21 5.38
N ARG A 194 -19.21 -21.38 4.51
CA ARG A 194 -19.92 -20.68 3.43
C ARG A 194 -19.03 -20.51 2.19
N PHE A 195 -19.61 -20.75 1.01
CA PHE A 195 -19.01 -20.45 -0.29
C PHE A 195 -19.62 -19.15 -0.84
N ILE A 196 -18.77 -18.27 -1.37
CA ILE A 196 -19.20 -16.92 -1.77
C ILE A 196 -18.66 -16.58 -3.16
N ALA A 197 -19.50 -16.03 -4.02
CA ALA A 197 -19.08 -15.24 -5.18
C ALA A 197 -19.10 -13.76 -4.77
N SER A 198 -17.92 -13.13 -4.75
CA SER A 198 -17.80 -11.71 -4.40
C SER A 198 -18.17 -10.86 -5.60
N PHE A 199 -19.19 -10.04 -5.48
CA PHE A 199 -19.63 -9.11 -6.52
C PHE A 199 -19.31 -7.67 -6.12
N SER A 200 -18.75 -6.88 -7.03
CA SER A 200 -18.33 -5.49 -6.76
C SER A 200 -18.91 -4.47 -7.75
N GLY A 201 -19.82 -4.88 -8.64
CA GLY A 201 -20.28 -4.02 -9.74
C GLY A 201 -19.24 -3.83 -10.85
N GLY A 202 -18.10 -4.49 -10.77
CA GLY A 202 -17.05 -4.47 -11.79
C GLY A 202 -17.13 -5.66 -12.75
N LYS A 203 -16.58 -5.49 -13.95
CA LYS A 203 -16.57 -6.49 -15.04
C LYS A 203 -16.04 -7.87 -14.62
N ASP A 204 -14.96 -7.88 -13.84
CA ASP A 204 -14.25 -9.10 -13.43
C ASP A 204 -15.11 -9.93 -12.47
N SER A 205 -15.76 -9.31 -11.50
CA SER A 205 -16.67 -9.96 -10.55
C SER A 205 -17.96 -10.47 -11.22
N GLN A 206 -18.41 -9.81 -12.29
CA GLN A 206 -19.57 -10.24 -13.07
C GLN A 206 -19.26 -11.53 -13.83
N VAL A 207 -18.09 -11.62 -14.45
CA VAL A 207 -17.63 -12.86 -15.12
C VAL A 207 -17.53 -14.00 -14.12
N VAL A 208 -16.88 -13.77 -12.95
CA VAL A 208 -16.75 -14.82 -11.92
C VAL A 208 -18.10 -15.29 -11.39
N LEU A 209 -19.06 -14.39 -11.20
CA LEU A 209 -20.41 -14.76 -10.78
C LEU A 209 -21.06 -15.69 -11.79
N ASP A 210 -21.00 -15.38 -13.09
CA ASP A 210 -21.58 -16.25 -14.12
C ASP A 210 -20.88 -17.62 -14.16
N LEU A 211 -19.55 -17.65 -14.11
CA LEU A 211 -18.77 -18.89 -14.07
C LEU A 211 -19.14 -19.75 -12.84
N CYS A 212 -19.36 -19.12 -11.66
CA CYS A 212 -19.82 -19.82 -10.47
C CYS A 212 -21.20 -20.47 -10.66
N THR A 213 -22.16 -19.78 -11.31
CA THR A 213 -23.51 -20.36 -11.57
C THR A 213 -23.47 -21.55 -12.52
N ARG A 214 -22.41 -21.68 -13.31
CA ARG A 214 -22.19 -22.80 -14.24
C ARG A 214 -21.40 -23.96 -13.62
N ALA A 215 -20.66 -23.69 -12.54
CA ALA A 215 -19.75 -24.63 -11.89
C ALA A 215 -20.32 -25.24 -10.59
N ILE A 216 -21.10 -24.48 -9.82
CA ILE A 216 -21.57 -24.82 -8.48
C ILE A 216 -23.10 -24.77 -8.45
N PRO A 217 -23.78 -25.72 -7.75
CA PRO A 217 -25.22 -25.62 -7.54
C PRO A 217 -25.62 -24.28 -6.90
N PRO A 218 -26.65 -23.59 -7.41
CA PRO A 218 -27.04 -22.26 -6.88
C PRO A 218 -27.50 -22.27 -5.41
N THR A 219 -27.78 -23.42 -4.83
CA THR A 219 -28.07 -23.59 -3.40
C THR A 219 -26.87 -23.58 -2.51
N ASP A 220 -25.68 -23.81 -3.07
CA ASP A 220 -24.48 -24.15 -2.33
C ASP A 220 -23.50 -22.95 -2.20
N PHE A 221 -23.80 -21.83 -2.83
CA PHE A 221 -23.05 -20.60 -2.68
C PHE A 221 -23.95 -19.37 -2.60
N GLU A 222 -23.37 -18.26 -2.19
CA GLU A 222 -24.05 -16.97 -2.03
C GLU A 222 -23.31 -15.87 -2.78
N VAL A 223 -24.05 -14.90 -3.26
CA VAL A 223 -23.50 -13.69 -3.86
C VAL A 223 -23.47 -12.58 -2.81
N ILE A 224 -22.30 -11.98 -2.58
CA ILE A 224 -22.19 -10.88 -1.61
C ILE A 224 -21.72 -9.62 -2.31
N TYR A 225 -22.49 -8.57 -2.12
CA TYR A 225 -22.15 -7.19 -2.48
C TYR A 225 -21.84 -6.38 -1.22
N SER A 226 -20.78 -5.60 -1.24
CA SER A 226 -20.44 -4.67 -0.16
C SER A 226 -20.86 -3.26 -0.55
N ASP A 227 -21.98 -2.80 0.01
CA ASP A 227 -22.42 -1.40 -0.11
C ASP A 227 -21.68 -0.56 0.93
N THR A 228 -20.69 0.16 0.49
CA THR A 228 -19.80 0.97 1.36
C THR A 228 -20.23 2.42 1.45
N GLY A 229 -21.23 2.85 0.65
CA GLY A 229 -21.61 4.23 0.49
C GLY A 229 -20.62 5.09 -0.31
N TYR A 230 -19.63 4.43 -0.94
CA TYR A 230 -18.64 5.04 -1.83
C TYR A 230 -18.84 4.61 -3.29
N GLU A 231 -19.84 3.78 -3.59
CA GLU A 231 -20.02 3.21 -4.90
C GLU A 231 -20.44 4.29 -5.91
N LEU A 232 -19.92 4.13 -7.13
CA LEU A 232 -20.45 4.86 -8.28
C LEU A 232 -21.90 4.44 -8.54
N PRO A 233 -22.82 5.37 -8.83
CA PRO A 233 -24.23 5.05 -9.11
C PRO A 233 -24.43 3.92 -10.11
N PRO A 234 -23.70 3.84 -11.24
CA PRO A 234 -23.83 2.74 -12.18
C PRO A 234 -23.49 1.36 -11.61
N SER A 235 -22.68 1.31 -10.54
CA SER A 235 -22.35 0.02 -9.90
C SER A 235 -23.52 -0.50 -9.06
N LEU A 236 -24.27 0.39 -8.42
CA LEU A 236 -25.50 0.06 -7.68
C LEU A 236 -26.62 -0.37 -8.63
N GLU A 237 -26.76 0.32 -9.76
CA GLU A 237 -27.73 -0.03 -10.81
C GLU A 237 -27.43 -1.39 -11.40
N LEU A 238 -26.18 -1.63 -11.79
CA LEU A 238 -25.76 -2.92 -12.32
C LEU A 238 -25.97 -4.05 -11.31
N TYR A 239 -25.72 -3.82 -10.02
CA TYR A 239 -25.98 -4.83 -8.99
C TYR A 239 -27.46 -5.24 -8.96
N LYS A 240 -28.38 -4.29 -8.99
CA LYS A 240 -29.82 -4.56 -9.00
C LYS A 240 -30.24 -5.31 -10.26
N GLU A 241 -29.70 -4.95 -11.41
CA GLU A 241 -29.96 -5.62 -12.69
C GLU A 241 -29.48 -7.07 -12.68
N VAL A 242 -28.25 -7.28 -12.22
CA VAL A 242 -27.62 -8.61 -12.09
C VAL A 242 -28.37 -9.47 -11.06
N GLU A 243 -28.73 -8.90 -9.92
CA GLU A 243 -29.54 -9.60 -8.91
C GLU A 243 -30.90 -10.05 -9.47
N ALA A 244 -31.61 -9.16 -10.16
CA ALA A 244 -32.90 -9.46 -10.77
C ALA A 244 -32.78 -10.56 -11.87
N TYR A 245 -31.73 -10.47 -12.70
CA TYR A 245 -31.47 -11.48 -13.73
C TYR A 245 -31.25 -12.88 -13.14
N TYR A 246 -30.35 -12.98 -12.16
CA TYR A 246 -30.00 -14.29 -11.58
C TYR A 246 -31.08 -14.83 -10.64
N LYS A 247 -31.81 -14.00 -9.92
CA LYS A 247 -32.98 -14.45 -9.15
C LYS A 247 -34.09 -15.05 -10.03
N LYS A 248 -34.30 -14.49 -11.23
CA LYS A 248 -35.22 -15.05 -12.19
C LYS A 248 -34.73 -16.40 -12.73
N LYS A 249 -33.44 -16.53 -13.01
CA LYS A 249 -32.80 -17.75 -13.56
C LYS A 249 -32.60 -18.84 -12.51
N PHE A 250 -32.24 -18.46 -11.30
CA PHE A 250 -31.89 -19.32 -10.16
C PHE A 250 -32.57 -18.81 -8.87
N PRO A 251 -33.85 -19.10 -8.63
CA PRO A 251 -34.56 -18.56 -7.46
C PRO A 251 -33.98 -18.97 -6.09
N SER A 252 -33.19 -20.03 -6.05
CA SER A 252 -32.49 -20.51 -4.83
C SER A 252 -31.18 -19.77 -4.52
N LEU A 253 -30.64 -19.02 -5.49
CA LEU A 253 -29.38 -18.29 -5.31
C LEU A 253 -29.62 -17.07 -4.39
N ARG A 254 -28.86 -17.02 -3.30
CA ARG A 254 -29.00 -15.93 -2.31
C ARG A 254 -28.10 -14.77 -2.63
N PHE A 255 -28.68 -13.57 -2.66
CA PHE A 255 -27.96 -12.29 -2.79
C PHE A 255 -28.01 -11.57 -1.44
N LEU A 256 -26.84 -11.17 -0.96
CA LEU A 256 -26.66 -10.50 0.32
C LEU A 256 -25.92 -9.17 0.13
N THR A 257 -26.38 -8.15 0.84
CA THR A 257 -25.72 -6.84 0.83
C THR A 257 -25.14 -6.52 2.20
N ALA A 258 -23.83 -6.41 2.28
CA ALA A 258 -23.11 -6.00 3.49
C ALA A 258 -23.02 -4.47 3.53
N ARG A 259 -23.56 -3.86 4.59
CA ARG A 259 -23.56 -2.41 4.79
C ARG A 259 -23.26 -2.07 6.25
N ASN A 260 -22.54 -0.97 6.47
CA ASN A 260 -22.34 -0.44 7.82
C ASN A 260 -23.63 0.23 8.32
N HIS A 261 -23.84 0.27 9.63
CA HIS A 261 -25.02 0.88 10.25
C HIS A 261 -25.03 2.41 10.14
N GLU A 262 -23.85 3.00 9.94
CA GLU A 262 -23.64 4.45 9.88
C GLU A 262 -23.25 4.87 8.47
N SER A 263 -23.56 6.10 8.07
CA SER A 263 -23.19 6.66 6.78
C SER A 263 -21.69 6.90 6.67
N VAL A 264 -21.17 6.78 5.46
CA VAL A 264 -19.76 7.02 5.19
C VAL A 264 -19.35 8.48 5.47
N LEU A 265 -20.23 9.44 5.18
CA LEU A 265 -19.95 10.87 5.42
C LEU A 265 -19.83 11.18 6.91
N ASN A 266 -20.65 10.54 7.77
CA ASN A 266 -20.53 10.66 9.22
C ASN A 266 -19.20 10.11 9.73
N TYR A 267 -18.68 9.04 9.12
CA TYR A 267 -17.35 8.56 9.45
C TYR A 267 -16.23 9.49 8.95
N TRP A 268 -16.42 10.15 7.79
CA TRP A 268 -15.48 11.19 7.33
C TRP A 268 -15.39 12.33 8.34
N ASP A 269 -16.53 12.74 8.90
CA ASP A 269 -16.57 13.82 9.91
C ASP A 269 -15.94 13.37 11.25
N LYS A 270 -16.04 12.07 11.61
CA LYS A 270 -15.50 11.51 12.86
C LYS A 270 -14.04 11.05 12.78
N ILE A 271 -13.59 10.57 11.63
CA ILE A 271 -12.26 9.95 11.44
C ILE A 271 -11.36 10.82 10.55
N GLY A 272 -11.96 11.72 9.79
CA GLY A 272 -11.30 12.53 8.77
C GLY A 272 -11.14 11.83 7.44
N THR A 273 -10.62 12.54 6.46
CA THR A 273 -10.37 12.06 5.11
C THR A 273 -9.47 10.82 5.11
N PRO A 274 -9.84 9.73 4.42
CA PRO A 274 -8.94 8.59 4.28
C PRO A 274 -7.69 8.97 3.47
N SER A 275 -6.59 8.25 3.72
CA SER A 275 -5.33 8.49 3.03
C SER A 275 -4.68 7.17 2.60
N ASP A 276 -3.61 7.25 1.81
CA ASP A 276 -2.81 6.09 1.42
C ASP A 276 -2.17 5.40 2.63
N ASN A 277 -1.75 6.17 3.63
CA ASN A 277 -1.20 5.66 4.89
C ASN A 277 -2.26 5.23 5.90
N HIS A 278 -3.52 5.65 5.75
CA HIS A 278 -4.59 5.33 6.68
C HIS A 278 -5.91 5.03 5.97
N ARG A 279 -6.05 3.79 5.53
CA ARG A 279 -7.19 3.26 4.76
C ARG A 279 -8.33 2.82 5.67
N TRP A 280 -8.72 3.65 6.63
CA TRP A 280 -9.79 3.28 7.58
C TRP A 280 -11.11 2.92 6.88
N CYS A 281 -11.41 3.58 5.74
CA CYS A 281 -12.64 3.34 4.99
C CYS A 281 -12.79 1.87 4.53
N CYS A 282 -11.69 1.22 4.09
CA CYS A 282 -11.73 -0.18 3.72
C CYS A 282 -12.08 -1.09 4.89
N SER A 283 -11.55 -0.79 6.08
CA SER A 283 -11.81 -1.59 7.30
C SER A 283 -13.22 -1.37 7.83
N VAL A 284 -13.65 -0.10 7.92
CA VAL A 284 -14.94 0.28 8.53
C VAL A 284 -16.10 0.02 7.60
N MET A 285 -16.00 0.44 6.32
CA MET A 285 -17.16 0.43 5.40
C MET A 285 -17.27 -0.87 4.60
N LYS A 286 -16.18 -1.63 4.45
CA LYS A 286 -16.18 -2.85 3.62
C LYS A 286 -15.95 -4.10 4.45
N THR A 287 -14.82 -4.18 5.18
CA THR A 287 -14.42 -5.41 5.86
C THR A 287 -15.30 -5.72 7.06
N ALA A 288 -15.56 -4.74 7.93
CA ALA A 288 -16.35 -4.96 9.14
C ALA A 288 -17.81 -5.40 8.84
N PRO A 289 -18.57 -4.71 7.96
CA PRO A 289 -19.93 -5.14 7.63
C PRO A 289 -19.97 -6.53 6.98
N LEU A 290 -19.02 -6.82 6.07
CA LEU A 290 -18.93 -8.11 5.40
C LEU A 290 -18.75 -9.25 6.42
N TYR A 291 -17.73 -9.17 7.25
CA TYR A 291 -17.44 -10.24 8.21
C TYR A 291 -18.48 -10.34 9.32
N ARG A 292 -19.11 -9.22 9.69
CA ARG A 292 -20.26 -9.27 10.62
C ARG A 292 -21.43 -10.06 10.06
N MET A 293 -21.72 -9.94 8.78
CA MET A 293 -22.75 -10.73 8.08
C MET A 293 -22.39 -12.21 7.99
N LEU A 294 -21.12 -12.55 7.97
CA LEU A 294 -20.60 -13.90 7.78
C LEU A 294 -20.45 -14.70 9.08
N LYS A 295 -20.92 -14.20 10.22
CA LYS A 295 -20.86 -14.92 11.50
C LYS A 295 -21.76 -16.16 11.48
N VAL A 296 -21.33 -17.18 12.20
CA VAL A 296 -22.05 -18.43 12.47
C VAL A 296 -22.49 -18.51 13.92
N GLU A 297 -23.10 -19.64 14.32
CA GLU A 297 -23.57 -19.88 15.70
C GLU A 297 -22.54 -19.46 16.74
N GLY A 298 -23.03 -18.87 17.83
CA GLY A 298 -22.20 -18.36 18.92
C GLY A 298 -21.45 -17.06 18.58
N ASN A 299 -21.86 -16.35 17.52
CA ASN A 299 -21.26 -15.08 17.06
C ASN A 299 -19.80 -15.20 16.58
N LYS A 300 -19.34 -16.42 16.24
CA LYS A 300 -18.00 -16.68 15.74
C LYS A 300 -17.87 -16.33 14.27
N GLN A 301 -16.67 -16.01 13.83
CA GLN A 301 -16.37 -15.79 12.42
C GLN A 301 -16.48 -17.10 11.63
N ALA A 302 -17.20 -17.07 10.50
CA ALA A 302 -17.28 -18.19 9.59
C ALA A 302 -15.95 -18.42 8.85
N HIS A 303 -15.60 -19.67 8.57
CA HIS A 303 -14.61 -20.01 7.56
C HIS A 303 -15.25 -19.92 6.19
N VAL A 304 -14.71 -19.08 5.35
CA VAL A 304 -15.32 -18.72 4.06
C VAL A 304 -14.35 -19.00 2.92
N LEU A 305 -14.85 -19.62 1.85
CA LEU A 305 -14.17 -19.65 0.57
C LEU A 305 -14.86 -18.66 -0.38
N THR A 306 -14.08 -17.68 -0.83
CA THR A 306 -14.57 -16.63 -1.72
C THR A 306 -13.97 -16.78 -3.11
N PHE A 307 -14.82 -16.90 -4.12
CA PHE A 307 -14.43 -16.74 -5.52
C PHE A 307 -14.42 -15.26 -5.86
N ASP A 308 -13.29 -14.74 -6.31
CA ASP A 308 -13.09 -13.33 -6.62
C ASP A 308 -12.53 -13.10 -8.04
N GLY A 309 -12.75 -11.87 -8.55
CA GLY A 309 -12.31 -11.45 -9.86
C GLY A 309 -10.91 -10.84 -9.90
N VAL A 310 -10.01 -11.27 -9.03
CA VAL A 310 -8.60 -10.79 -9.04
C VAL A 310 -7.89 -11.32 -10.29
N ARG A 311 -7.16 -10.44 -10.98
CA ARG A 311 -6.33 -10.77 -12.15
C ARG A 311 -4.88 -10.36 -11.95
N ALA A 312 -3.96 -11.21 -12.43
CA ALA A 312 -2.52 -10.97 -12.36
C ALA A 312 -2.10 -9.69 -13.11
N GLU A 313 -2.79 -9.37 -14.21
CA GLU A 313 -2.52 -8.19 -15.04
C GLU A 313 -2.79 -6.86 -14.32
N GLU A 314 -3.62 -6.84 -13.29
CA GLU A 314 -4.04 -5.59 -12.65
C GLU A 314 -2.91 -4.90 -11.88
N SER A 315 -1.90 -5.64 -11.41
CA SER A 315 -0.73 -5.08 -10.75
C SER A 315 0.37 -6.11 -10.57
N VAL A 316 1.62 -5.66 -10.46
CA VAL A 316 2.79 -6.52 -10.19
C VAL A 316 2.60 -7.32 -8.90
N ARG A 317 2.02 -6.70 -7.85
CA ARG A 317 1.70 -7.41 -6.62
C ARG A 317 0.76 -8.59 -6.85
N ARG A 318 -0.25 -8.42 -7.71
CA ARG A 318 -1.24 -9.48 -8.03
C ARG A 318 -0.70 -10.56 -8.94
N SER A 319 0.29 -10.23 -9.79
CA SER A 319 0.95 -11.24 -10.63
C SER A 319 1.67 -12.32 -9.81
N GLY A 320 2.11 -11.98 -8.59
CA GLY A 320 2.71 -12.94 -7.65
C GLY A 320 1.69 -13.70 -6.78
N TYR A 321 0.38 -13.52 -6.98
CA TYR A 321 -0.61 -14.23 -6.18
C TYR A 321 -0.79 -15.68 -6.64
N ASN A 322 -0.93 -16.57 -5.66
CA ASN A 322 -1.42 -17.91 -5.94
C ASN A 322 -2.92 -17.86 -6.27
N ARG A 323 -3.34 -18.73 -7.17
CA ARG A 323 -4.76 -18.82 -7.57
C ARG A 323 -5.70 -19.14 -6.41
N ILE A 324 -5.18 -19.84 -5.38
CA ILE A 324 -5.83 -20.03 -4.08
C ILE A 324 -4.92 -19.47 -3.00
N GLY A 325 -5.42 -18.49 -2.24
CA GLY A 325 -4.70 -17.82 -1.16
C GLY A 325 -5.45 -17.88 0.16
N LYS A 326 -4.72 -18.11 1.28
CA LYS A 326 -5.30 -18.08 2.63
C LYS A 326 -4.96 -16.78 3.35
N GLY A 327 -5.92 -16.25 4.11
CA GLY A 327 -5.68 -15.18 5.09
C GLY A 327 -5.30 -13.81 4.53
N VAL A 328 -5.57 -13.53 3.24
CA VAL A 328 -5.19 -12.26 2.59
C VAL A 328 -5.84 -11.05 3.27
N LYS A 329 -7.10 -11.17 3.68
CA LYS A 329 -7.83 -10.10 4.40
C LYS A 329 -8.14 -10.48 5.85
N HIS A 330 -8.44 -11.73 6.10
CA HIS A 330 -8.75 -12.28 7.42
C HIS A 330 -8.32 -13.75 7.47
N SER A 331 -7.87 -14.23 8.62
CA SER A 331 -7.36 -15.61 8.80
C SER A 331 -8.37 -16.71 8.49
N THR A 332 -9.67 -16.41 8.54
CA THR A 332 -10.75 -17.36 8.26
C THR A 332 -11.19 -17.39 6.80
N VAL A 333 -10.55 -16.64 5.92
CA VAL A 333 -10.94 -16.51 4.51
C VAL A 333 -9.93 -17.17 3.59
N ILE A 334 -10.44 -17.98 2.69
CA ILE A 334 -9.72 -18.52 1.53
C ILE A 334 -10.23 -17.79 0.30
N ASN A 335 -9.33 -17.20 -0.47
CA ASN A 335 -9.64 -16.59 -1.75
C ASN A 335 -9.26 -17.54 -2.87
N ALA A 336 -10.18 -17.75 -3.83
CA ALA A 336 -9.94 -18.47 -5.06
C ALA A 336 -10.22 -17.51 -6.24
N SER A 337 -9.24 -17.32 -7.11
CA SER A 337 -9.29 -16.37 -8.22
C SER A 337 -9.35 -17.14 -9.56
N PRO A 338 -10.55 -17.51 -10.06
CA PRO A 338 -10.71 -18.34 -11.24
C PRO A 338 -10.09 -17.75 -12.50
N ILE A 339 -10.18 -16.43 -12.64
CA ILE A 339 -9.71 -15.66 -13.79
C ILE A 339 -8.37 -14.96 -13.54
N LEU A 340 -7.55 -15.48 -12.61
CA LEU A 340 -6.27 -14.84 -12.25
C LEU A 340 -5.35 -14.61 -13.46
N SER A 341 -5.34 -15.56 -14.40
CA SER A 341 -4.53 -15.50 -15.62
C SER A 341 -5.18 -14.75 -16.78
N TRP A 342 -6.43 -14.28 -16.64
CA TRP A 342 -7.14 -13.59 -17.72
C TRP A 342 -6.65 -12.15 -17.88
N SER A 343 -6.63 -11.69 -19.13
CA SER A 343 -6.41 -10.28 -19.48
C SER A 343 -7.70 -9.46 -19.40
N SER A 344 -7.58 -8.13 -19.42
CA SER A 344 -8.73 -7.24 -19.51
C SER A 344 -9.56 -7.49 -20.78
N VAL A 345 -8.88 -7.78 -21.90
CA VAL A 345 -9.52 -8.11 -23.19
C VAL A 345 -10.38 -9.38 -23.06
N GLU A 346 -9.84 -10.45 -22.49
CA GLU A 346 -10.57 -11.71 -22.33
C GLU A 346 -11.83 -11.55 -21.48
N VAL A 347 -11.77 -10.70 -20.44
CA VAL A 347 -12.96 -10.34 -19.64
C VAL A 347 -14.00 -9.60 -20.47
N PHE A 348 -13.60 -8.60 -21.28
CA PHE A 348 -14.56 -7.90 -22.14
C PHE A 348 -15.14 -8.79 -23.25
N LEU A 349 -14.31 -9.64 -23.86
CA LEU A 349 -14.80 -10.63 -24.84
C LEU A 349 -15.87 -11.54 -24.25
N TYR A 350 -15.68 -12.00 -23.01
CA TYR A 350 -16.69 -12.79 -22.30
C TYR A 350 -17.99 -12.00 -22.12
N LEU A 351 -17.94 -10.76 -21.66
CA LEU A 351 -19.13 -9.92 -21.48
C LEU A 351 -19.87 -9.69 -22.80
N PHE A 352 -19.15 -9.44 -23.89
CA PHE A 352 -19.72 -9.29 -25.22
C PHE A 352 -20.37 -10.59 -25.71
N GLN A 353 -19.70 -11.74 -25.52
CA GLN A 353 -20.15 -13.05 -25.97
C GLN A 353 -21.52 -13.45 -25.36
N TYR A 354 -21.70 -13.15 -24.07
CA TYR A 354 -22.92 -13.46 -23.35
C TYR A 354 -23.93 -12.30 -23.29
N GLY A 355 -23.61 -11.17 -23.91
CA GLY A 355 -24.48 -9.99 -23.93
C GLY A 355 -24.71 -9.38 -22.54
N PHE A 356 -23.76 -9.53 -21.63
CA PHE A 356 -23.90 -8.98 -20.29
C PHE A 356 -23.79 -7.45 -20.29
N PRO A 357 -24.54 -6.77 -19.44
CA PRO A 357 -24.45 -5.33 -19.31
C PRO A 357 -23.06 -4.92 -18.83
N ILE A 358 -22.46 -3.95 -19.52
CA ILE A 358 -21.18 -3.36 -19.12
C ILE A 358 -21.46 -2.14 -18.27
N ASN A 359 -20.90 -2.09 -17.05
CA ASN A 359 -21.02 -0.93 -16.17
C ASN A 359 -20.69 0.34 -16.93
N ILE A 360 -21.60 1.32 -16.90
CA ILE A 360 -21.47 2.57 -17.66
C ILE A 360 -20.21 3.36 -17.30
N ALA A 361 -19.65 3.16 -16.11
CA ALA A 361 -18.39 3.75 -15.70
C ALA A 361 -17.22 3.33 -16.60
N TYR A 362 -17.17 2.07 -17.06
CA TYR A 362 -16.15 1.64 -18.03
C TYR A 362 -16.38 2.29 -19.40
N ARG A 363 -17.62 2.49 -19.81
CA ARG A 363 -17.95 3.14 -21.06
C ARG A 363 -17.52 4.61 -21.08
N ARG A 364 -17.53 5.25 -19.91
CA ARG A 364 -17.05 6.62 -19.69
C ARG A 364 -15.54 6.75 -19.45
N GLY A 365 -14.78 5.65 -19.58
CA GLY A 365 -13.33 5.65 -19.53
C GLY A 365 -12.70 5.31 -18.18
N ILE A 366 -13.50 4.94 -17.15
CA ILE A 366 -12.93 4.43 -15.89
C ILE A 366 -12.22 3.11 -16.18
N THR A 367 -10.95 3.04 -15.82
CA THR A 367 -10.12 1.85 -16.07
C THR A 367 -10.39 0.73 -15.08
N ARG A 368 -10.78 1.09 -13.86
CA ARG A 368 -11.13 0.16 -12.79
C ARG A 368 -12.27 0.76 -11.97
N VAL A 369 -13.40 0.05 -11.94
CA VAL A 369 -14.52 0.40 -11.06
C VAL A 369 -14.13 0.18 -9.60
N GLY A 370 -14.39 1.18 -8.77
CA GLY A 370 -14.07 1.20 -7.34
C GLY A 370 -14.90 2.25 -6.62
N CYS A 371 -14.37 2.78 -5.53
CA CYS A 371 -14.98 3.87 -4.79
C CYS A 371 -15.00 5.16 -5.62
N ILE A 372 -16.05 5.97 -5.48
CA ILE A 372 -16.20 7.28 -6.15
C ILE A 372 -15.02 8.21 -5.86
N ILE A 373 -14.47 8.11 -4.65
CA ILE A 373 -13.24 8.79 -4.26
C ILE A 373 -12.35 7.82 -3.47
N CYS A 374 -11.08 7.73 -3.87
CA CYS A 374 -10.15 6.79 -3.25
C CYS A 374 -8.73 7.37 -3.27
N PRO A 375 -7.99 7.32 -2.15
CA PRO A 375 -6.58 7.74 -2.14
C PRO A 375 -5.69 6.98 -3.14
N PHE A 376 -6.12 5.78 -3.56
CA PHE A 376 -5.42 4.93 -4.54
C PHE A 376 -5.94 5.07 -5.97
N SER A 377 -6.90 5.95 -6.20
CA SER A 377 -7.40 6.23 -7.54
C SER A 377 -6.35 6.96 -8.37
N SER A 378 -6.29 6.66 -9.68
CA SER A 378 -5.46 7.40 -10.62
C SER A 378 -6.06 8.80 -10.90
N GLU A 379 -5.22 9.74 -11.29
CA GLU A 379 -5.65 11.08 -11.73
C GLU A 379 -6.67 11.00 -12.88
N TRP A 380 -6.49 10.03 -13.76
CA TRP A 380 -7.43 9.74 -14.84
C TRP A 380 -8.83 9.37 -14.34
N ASN A 381 -8.92 8.42 -13.40
CA ASN A 381 -10.20 8.02 -12.83
C ASN A 381 -10.83 9.17 -12.03
N ASP A 382 -10.03 9.95 -11.28
CA ASP A 382 -10.52 11.11 -10.53
C ASP A 382 -11.12 12.16 -11.50
N MET A 383 -10.45 12.39 -12.63
CA MET A 383 -10.97 13.26 -13.70
C MET A 383 -12.31 12.76 -14.25
N VAL A 384 -12.36 11.48 -14.64
CA VAL A 384 -13.60 10.89 -15.19
C VAL A 384 -14.73 11.00 -14.18
N VAL A 385 -14.47 10.66 -12.92
CA VAL A 385 -15.49 10.73 -11.85
C VAL A 385 -15.99 12.15 -11.66
N ASN A 386 -15.11 13.12 -11.55
CA ASN A 386 -15.52 14.51 -11.32
C ASN A 386 -16.32 15.09 -12.50
N HIS A 387 -15.99 14.69 -13.73
CA HIS A 387 -16.70 15.23 -14.92
C HIS A 387 -17.99 14.47 -15.29
N THR A 388 -18.23 13.30 -14.69
CA THR A 388 -19.38 12.45 -15.02
C THR A 388 -20.31 12.15 -13.85
N PHE A 389 -19.80 12.21 -12.61
CA PHE A 389 -20.51 11.90 -11.37
C PHE A 389 -20.23 12.96 -10.30
N HIS A 390 -20.24 14.23 -10.74
CA HIS A 390 -19.87 15.36 -9.89
C HIS A 390 -20.81 15.51 -8.68
N GLU A 391 -22.11 15.36 -8.89
CA GLU A 391 -23.10 15.52 -7.81
C GLU A 391 -22.87 14.54 -6.66
N GLU A 392 -22.52 13.30 -6.98
CA GLU A 392 -22.25 12.28 -5.98
C GLU A 392 -20.85 12.42 -5.39
N LEU A 393 -19.89 12.99 -6.12
CA LEU A 393 -18.55 13.28 -5.64
C LEU A 393 -18.50 14.49 -4.71
N GLU A 394 -19.31 15.51 -4.96
CA GLU A 394 -19.26 16.81 -4.31
C GLU A 394 -19.29 16.73 -2.77
N PRO A 395 -20.11 15.87 -2.10
CA PRO A 395 -20.10 15.77 -0.64
C PRO A 395 -18.75 15.35 -0.06
N PHE A 396 -17.92 14.63 -0.82
CA PHE A 396 -16.57 14.22 -0.44
C PHE A 396 -15.54 15.29 -0.80
N LEU A 397 -15.66 15.86 -2.00
CA LEU A 397 -14.73 16.87 -2.50
C LEU A 397 -14.78 18.13 -1.66
N SER A 398 -15.98 18.62 -1.31
CA SER A 398 -16.16 19.77 -0.42
C SER A 398 -15.51 19.56 0.94
N ARG A 399 -15.61 18.35 1.52
CA ARG A 399 -14.90 18.01 2.79
C ARG A 399 -13.38 18.03 2.66
N ILE A 400 -12.86 17.56 1.52
CA ILE A 400 -11.42 17.65 1.23
C ILE A 400 -11.00 19.11 1.15
N GLU A 401 -11.74 19.93 0.38
CA GLU A 401 -11.45 21.36 0.24
C GLU A 401 -11.50 22.10 1.58
N ASP A 402 -12.53 21.85 2.37
CA ASP A 402 -12.68 22.48 3.70
C ASP A 402 -11.55 22.09 4.64
N ASN A 403 -11.11 20.83 4.59
CA ASN A 403 -9.99 20.36 5.40
C ASN A 403 -8.67 21.02 4.96
N VAL A 404 -8.45 21.14 3.67
CA VAL A 404 -7.23 21.77 3.12
C VAL A 404 -7.22 23.27 3.43
N LYS A 405 -8.36 23.96 3.30
CA LYS A 405 -8.51 25.38 3.67
C LYS A 405 -8.28 25.60 5.17
N ARG A 406 -8.85 24.76 6.04
CA ARG A 406 -8.63 24.84 7.51
C ARG A 406 -7.16 24.66 7.89
N ASN A 407 -6.43 23.85 7.16
CA ASN A 407 -4.99 23.65 7.37
C ASN A 407 -4.12 24.80 6.78
N LYS A 408 -4.74 25.90 6.33
CA LYS A 408 -4.09 27.11 5.82
C LYS A 408 -3.11 26.87 4.65
N VAL A 409 -3.43 25.93 3.79
CA VAL A 409 -2.68 25.73 2.55
C VAL A 409 -2.98 26.89 1.62
N GLN A 410 -1.98 27.64 1.21
CA GLN A 410 -2.14 28.89 0.44
C GLN A 410 -2.80 28.63 -0.92
N ASP A 411 -2.36 27.61 -1.63
CA ASP A 411 -2.94 27.19 -2.90
C ASP A 411 -3.62 25.82 -2.73
N TYR A 412 -4.82 25.86 -2.14
CA TYR A 412 -5.57 24.64 -1.84
C TYR A 412 -5.99 23.88 -3.11
N ARG A 413 -6.23 24.59 -4.21
CA ARG A 413 -6.68 23.97 -5.47
C ARG A 413 -5.56 23.16 -6.10
N ASN A 414 -4.39 23.72 -6.29
CA ASN A 414 -3.21 22.99 -6.76
C ASN A 414 -2.84 21.84 -5.82
N TYR A 415 -2.99 22.04 -4.51
CA TYR A 415 -2.76 20.98 -3.53
C TYR A 415 -3.67 19.75 -3.75
N ILE A 416 -4.93 19.98 -4.12
CA ILE A 416 -5.89 18.92 -4.42
C ILE A 416 -5.63 18.33 -5.81
N GLU A 417 -5.37 19.15 -6.83
CA GLU A 417 -5.01 18.75 -8.19
C GLU A 417 -3.84 17.79 -8.22
N ASP A 418 -2.81 18.10 -7.45
CA ASP A 418 -1.62 17.25 -7.26
C ASP A 418 -1.89 15.98 -6.45
N GLY A 419 -3.10 15.77 -5.93
CA GLY A 419 -3.45 14.62 -5.09
C GLY A 419 -2.79 14.62 -3.71
N ASN A 420 -2.32 15.78 -3.21
CA ASN A 420 -1.66 15.88 -1.90
C ASN A 420 -2.59 15.53 -0.74
N TRP A 421 -3.90 15.74 -0.88
CA TRP A 421 -4.90 15.32 0.09
C TRP A 421 -4.88 13.81 0.37
N LYS A 422 -4.44 13.00 -0.58
CA LYS A 422 -4.35 11.53 -0.48
C LYS A 422 -3.29 11.05 0.52
N ARG A 423 -2.38 11.94 0.95
CA ARG A 423 -1.23 11.67 1.82
C ARG A 423 -1.38 12.23 3.23
N ARG A 424 -2.60 12.41 3.67
CA ARG A 424 -2.84 12.89 5.03
C ARG A 424 -2.09 12.03 6.06
N ALA A 425 -1.27 12.68 6.88
CA ALA A 425 -0.61 12.05 8.00
C ALA A 425 -1.35 12.43 9.30
N GLY A 426 -1.86 11.43 10.02
CA GLY A 426 -2.48 11.64 11.33
C GLY A 426 -3.83 12.36 11.31
N GLY A 427 -4.22 12.87 12.46
CA GLY A 427 -5.55 13.40 12.75
C GLY A 427 -5.73 14.91 12.54
N ARG A 428 -5.03 15.52 11.61
CA ARG A 428 -5.11 16.98 11.34
C ARG A 428 -6.53 17.48 11.03
N ASP A 429 -7.36 16.60 10.46
CA ASP A 429 -8.72 16.91 10.04
C ASP A 429 -9.77 16.55 11.10
N ILE A 430 -9.34 16.08 12.27
CA ILE A 430 -10.24 15.61 13.31
C ILE A 430 -10.29 16.62 14.45
N HIS A 431 -11.50 17.04 14.79
CA HIS A 431 -11.76 17.82 16.00
C HIS A 431 -12.43 16.91 17.03
N SER A 432 -11.69 16.50 18.06
CA SER A 432 -12.23 15.72 19.16
C SER A 432 -12.24 16.54 20.45
N SER A 433 -13.37 16.53 21.14
CA SER A 433 -13.45 17.04 22.51
C SER A 433 -12.89 16.04 23.53
N SER A 434 -12.63 14.81 23.10
CA SER A 434 -12.05 13.76 23.93
C SER A 434 -10.52 13.83 23.87
N ALA A 435 -9.87 13.66 25.02
CA ALA A 435 -8.42 13.62 25.14
C ALA A 435 -7.96 12.56 26.15
N ILE A 436 -6.69 12.15 26.04
CA ILE A 436 -6.04 11.24 26.97
C ILE A 436 -4.62 11.73 27.25
N ASP A 437 -4.26 11.83 28.54
CA ASP A 437 -2.94 12.22 28.98
C ASP A 437 -2.31 11.13 29.85
N PHE A 438 -1.13 10.66 29.47
CA PHE A 438 -0.34 9.70 30.25
C PHE A 438 0.62 10.45 31.18
N LEU A 439 0.18 10.69 32.44
CA LEU A 439 0.88 11.53 33.38
C LEU A 439 2.17 10.89 33.91
N SER A 440 2.15 9.57 34.14
CA SER A 440 3.36 8.81 34.50
C SER A 440 3.26 7.37 34.00
N SER A 441 4.42 6.71 33.88
CA SER A 441 4.54 5.31 33.48
C SER A 441 5.39 4.46 34.42
N LYS A 442 6.03 5.08 35.42
CA LYS A 442 6.91 4.41 36.39
C LYS A 442 6.79 5.09 37.77
N PRO A 443 6.70 4.31 38.86
CA PRO A 443 6.46 2.86 38.94
C PRO A 443 5.03 2.50 38.53
N ASP A 444 4.08 3.44 38.67
CA ASP A 444 2.65 3.33 38.40
C ASP A 444 2.29 4.01 37.08
N LEU A 445 1.33 3.45 36.38
CA LEU A 445 0.74 4.10 35.21
C LEU A 445 -0.41 4.99 35.68
N ASN A 446 -0.23 6.31 35.62
CA ASN A 446 -1.25 7.29 35.90
C ASN A 446 -1.74 7.96 34.62
N VAL A 447 -3.04 7.99 34.42
CA VAL A 447 -3.67 8.45 33.19
C VAL A 447 -4.87 9.31 33.50
N MET A 448 -5.05 10.38 32.73
CA MET A 448 -6.23 11.24 32.78
C MET A 448 -6.96 11.16 31.44
N LEU A 449 -8.25 10.87 31.45
CA LEU A 449 -9.13 10.87 30.30
C LEU A 449 -10.12 12.02 30.40
N ILE A 450 -10.26 12.78 29.33
CA ILE A 450 -11.19 13.91 29.22
C ILE A 450 -12.29 13.50 28.24
N LYS A 451 -13.54 13.56 28.67
CA LYS A 451 -14.74 13.21 27.90
C LYS A 451 -14.61 11.90 27.11
N PRO A 452 -14.23 10.77 27.77
CA PRO A 452 -14.09 9.51 27.03
C PRO A 452 -15.44 9.05 26.49
N GLN A 453 -15.45 8.51 25.29
CA GLN A 453 -16.65 8.03 24.61
C GLN A 453 -17.26 6.78 25.26
N LYS A 454 -16.45 6.02 26.00
CA LYS A 454 -16.85 4.83 26.77
C LYS A 454 -16.24 4.89 28.17
N HIS A 455 -16.88 4.19 29.11
CA HIS A 455 -16.28 4.03 30.44
C HIS A 455 -14.86 3.45 30.32
N PRO A 456 -13.85 4.00 31.00
CA PRO A 456 -12.45 3.60 30.85
C PRO A 456 -12.19 2.10 31.03
N LEU A 457 -12.92 1.43 31.92
CA LEU A 457 -12.74 0.01 32.20
C LEU A 457 -13.40 -0.92 31.16
N THR A 458 -14.25 -0.43 30.28
CA THR A 458 -14.93 -1.25 29.26
C THR A 458 -13.98 -2.16 28.49
N TRP A 459 -12.83 -1.63 28.07
CA TRP A 459 -11.86 -2.38 27.28
C TRP A 459 -10.77 -3.07 28.11
N ILE A 460 -10.68 -2.77 29.42
CA ILE A 460 -9.72 -3.43 30.31
C ILE A 460 -10.07 -4.91 30.46
N SER A 461 -11.35 -5.27 30.44
CA SER A 461 -11.82 -6.67 30.50
C SER A 461 -11.33 -7.52 29.31
N ALA A 462 -10.92 -6.91 28.18
CA ALA A 462 -10.30 -7.62 27.08
C ALA A 462 -8.86 -8.06 27.35
N ILE A 463 -8.19 -7.43 28.32
CA ILE A 463 -6.78 -7.70 28.65
C ILE A 463 -6.65 -8.92 29.55
N ALA A 464 -7.42 -8.94 30.63
CA ALA A 464 -7.38 -9.97 31.66
C ALA A 464 -8.63 -9.94 32.52
N PRO A 465 -8.94 -11.00 33.28
CA PRO A 465 -9.95 -10.97 34.30
C PRO A 465 -9.67 -9.85 35.32
N PHE A 466 -10.69 -9.08 35.65
CA PHE A 466 -10.58 -8.07 36.71
C PHE A 466 -11.72 -8.22 37.74
N THR A 467 -11.42 -7.88 38.96
CA THR A 467 -12.35 -7.92 40.11
C THR A 467 -12.44 -6.55 40.75
N GLY A 468 -13.55 -6.29 41.45
CA GLY A 468 -13.76 -5.04 42.13
C GLY A 468 -14.89 -4.22 41.52
N SER A 469 -14.87 -2.90 41.76
CA SER A 469 -15.88 -1.96 41.33
C SER A 469 -15.37 -1.05 40.23
N GLU A 470 -16.23 -0.18 39.69
CA GLU A 470 -15.82 0.86 38.75
C GLU A 470 -14.81 1.86 39.34
N ARG A 471 -14.67 1.92 40.66
CA ARG A 471 -13.76 2.86 41.36
C ARG A 471 -12.42 2.24 41.73
N GLN A 472 -12.39 0.98 42.08
CA GLN A 472 -11.14 0.28 42.45
C GLN A 472 -11.28 -1.22 42.34
N GLY A 473 -10.17 -1.91 42.14
CA GLY A 473 -10.13 -3.36 42.03
C GLY A 473 -8.76 -3.87 41.61
N GLU A 474 -8.75 -5.09 41.16
CA GLU A 474 -7.54 -5.83 40.79
C GLU A 474 -7.66 -6.43 39.38
N LEU A 475 -6.57 -6.40 38.65
CA LEU A 475 -6.37 -7.00 37.34
C LEU A 475 -5.37 -8.14 37.45
N LYS A 476 -5.78 -9.38 37.13
CA LYS A 476 -4.90 -10.55 37.19
C LYS A 476 -4.31 -10.82 35.80
N TYR A 477 -3.00 -10.53 35.65
CA TYR A 477 -2.29 -10.72 34.37
C TYR A 477 -1.02 -11.59 34.57
N ARG A 478 -0.92 -12.71 33.85
CA ARG A 478 0.24 -13.64 33.91
C ARG A 478 0.66 -14.02 35.33
N ASN A 479 -0.31 -14.45 36.16
CA ASN A 479 -0.13 -14.84 37.56
C ASN A 479 0.27 -13.73 38.53
N GLU A 480 0.36 -12.47 38.06
CA GLU A 480 0.54 -11.31 38.95
C GLU A 480 -0.77 -10.53 39.09
N VAL A 481 -0.94 -9.86 40.20
CA VAL A 481 -2.09 -9.04 40.51
C VAL A 481 -1.68 -7.58 40.53
N TYR A 482 -2.43 -6.75 39.81
CA TYR A 482 -2.20 -5.31 39.69
C TYR A 482 -3.45 -4.58 40.17
N SER A 483 -3.33 -3.76 41.22
CA SER A 483 -4.44 -2.96 41.69
C SER A 483 -4.66 -1.73 40.85
N TYR A 484 -5.91 -1.35 40.66
CA TYR A 484 -6.28 -0.12 39.98
C TYR A 484 -7.21 0.76 40.83
N LYS A 485 -7.16 2.06 40.57
CA LYS A 485 -8.09 3.06 41.10
C LYS A 485 -8.58 3.93 39.94
N CYS A 486 -9.88 4.21 39.91
CA CYS A 486 -10.55 5.04 38.92
C CYS A 486 -11.43 6.06 39.63
N GLU A 487 -11.12 7.33 39.50
CA GLU A 487 -11.88 8.44 40.05
C GLU A 487 -12.56 9.18 38.89
N ASN A 488 -13.82 9.53 39.11
CA ASN A 488 -14.63 10.27 38.13
C ASN A 488 -15.01 11.63 38.70
N ASN A 489 -14.62 12.69 38.06
CA ASN A 489 -14.96 14.08 38.37
C ASN A 489 -15.70 14.70 37.17
N GLY A 490 -16.92 14.21 36.90
CA GLY A 490 -17.73 14.63 35.75
C GLY A 490 -17.19 14.14 34.41
N ASP A 491 -16.69 15.05 33.58
CA ASP A 491 -16.13 14.72 32.25
C ASP A 491 -14.70 14.18 32.31
N VAL A 492 -14.08 14.15 33.51
CA VAL A 492 -12.67 13.76 33.68
C VAL A 492 -12.57 12.51 34.55
N TYR A 493 -11.88 11.50 33.99
CA TYR A 493 -11.51 10.28 34.69
C TYR A 493 -10.01 10.25 34.98
N SER A 494 -9.65 9.98 36.25
CA SER A 494 -8.27 9.77 36.68
C SER A 494 -8.08 8.30 37.07
N LEU A 495 -7.17 7.62 36.35
CA LEU A 495 -6.86 6.22 36.61
C LEU A 495 -5.41 6.04 37.07
N SER A 496 -5.21 5.14 38.00
CA SER A 496 -3.90 4.73 38.50
C SER A 496 -3.85 3.21 38.52
N PHE A 497 -2.85 2.64 37.86
CA PHE A 497 -2.55 1.21 37.88
C PHE A 497 -1.19 1.01 38.54
N LYS A 498 -1.20 0.28 39.67
CA LYS A 498 -0.02 0.13 40.52
C LYS A 498 0.99 -0.88 39.97
N ASN A 499 2.27 -0.53 40.15
CA ASN A 499 3.43 -1.39 39.81
C ASN A 499 3.48 -1.92 38.36
N THR A 500 2.81 -1.26 37.43
CA THR A 500 2.77 -1.71 36.01
C THR A 500 4.11 -1.62 35.30
N ALA A 501 5.09 -0.88 35.82
CA ALA A 501 6.45 -0.84 35.29
C ALA A 501 7.13 -2.22 35.23
N LYS A 502 6.66 -3.19 36.05
CA LYS A 502 7.15 -4.59 36.02
C LYS A 502 6.79 -5.32 34.72
N SER A 503 5.73 -4.90 34.01
CA SER A 503 5.26 -5.53 32.77
C SER A 503 4.96 -4.49 31.69
N LEU A 504 5.94 -4.21 30.83
CA LEU A 504 5.77 -3.32 29.68
C LEU A 504 4.65 -3.78 28.72
N ALA A 505 4.48 -5.10 28.60
CA ALA A 505 3.41 -5.68 27.78
C ALA A 505 2.03 -5.32 28.33
N LEU A 506 1.80 -5.49 29.64
CA LEU A 506 0.54 -5.10 30.31
C LEU A 506 0.31 -3.59 30.16
N GLN A 507 1.34 -2.79 30.42
CA GLN A 507 1.24 -1.33 30.31
C GLN A 507 0.85 -0.89 28.89
N GLY A 508 1.43 -1.53 27.85
CA GLY A 508 1.07 -1.30 26.47
C GLY A 508 -0.39 -1.66 26.15
N LEU A 509 -0.88 -2.78 26.68
CA LEU A 509 -2.30 -3.19 26.52
C LEU A 509 -3.25 -2.23 27.23
N ILE A 510 -2.93 -1.80 28.46
CA ILE A 510 -3.74 -0.81 29.19
C ILE A 510 -3.80 0.51 28.41
N LYS A 511 -2.67 1.01 27.90
CA LYS A 511 -2.63 2.23 27.10
C LYS A 511 -3.54 2.13 25.86
N ARG A 512 -3.52 0.99 25.14
CA ARG A 512 -4.41 0.75 23.99
C ARG A 512 -5.89 0.69 24.41
N ALA A 513 -6.19 0.00 25.52
CA ALA A 513 -7.57 -0.09 26.02
C ALA A 513 -8.14 1.28 26.40
N LEU A 514 -7.35 2.13 27.05
CA LEU A 514 -7.73 3.48 27.43
C LEU A 514 -7.87 4.42 26.23
N ASN A 515 -6.96 4.37 25.27
CA ASN A 515 -7.14 5.08 23.99
C ASN A 515 -8.44 4.68 23.31
N LYS A 516 -8.74 3.37 23.28
CA LYS A 516 -9.97 2.85 22.70
C LYS A 516 -11.21 3.34 23.45
N ALA A 517 -11.19 3.36 24.78
CA ALA A 517 -12.30 3.91 25.58
C ALA A 517 -12.50 5.40 25.29
N THR A 518 -11.43 6.15 25.15
CA THR A 518 -11.47 7.60 24.91
C THR A 518 -12.06 7.93 23.53
N PHE A 519 -11.69 7.19 22.46
CA PHE A 519 -12.00 7.56 21.07
C PHE A 519 -12.97 6.63 20.35
N CYS A 520 -13.61 5.67 21.00
CA CYS A 520 -14.48 4.68 20.37
C CYS A 520 -15.76 5.32 19.79
N ILE A 521 -15.94 5.20 18.47
CA ILE A 521 -17.11 5.69 17.72
C ILE A 521 -18.05 4.57 17.24
N ASN A 522 -17.92 3.37 17.77
CA ASN A 522 -18.72 2.19 17.38
C ASN A 522 -18.57 1.78 15.91
N CYS A 523 -17.37 1.92 15.33
CA CYS A 523 -17.12 1.58 13.92
C CYS A 523 -17.10 0.07 13.61
N GLU A 524 -17.32 -0.80 14.60
CA GLU A 524 -17.41 -2.28 14.49
C GLU A 524 -16.14 -3.01 14.04
N ALA A 525 -15.12 -2.30 13.57
CA ALA A 525 -13.94 -2.93 12.97
C ALA A 525 -13.22 -3.91 13.90
N CYS A 526 -13.19 -3.66 15.20
CA CYS A 526 -12.55 -4.53 16.19
C CYS A 526 -13.37 -5.78 16.54
N GLU A 527 -14.69 -5.77 16.28
CA GLU A 527 -15.56 -6.92 16.53
C GLU A 527 -15.20 -8.10 15.62
N VAL A 528 -14.75 -7.79 14.41
CA VAL A 528 -14.31 -8.76 13.41
C VAL A 528 -13.08 -9.54 13.85
N GLU A 529 -12.21 -8.92 14.65
CA GLU A 529 -10.97 -9.53 15.15
C GLU A 529 -11.20 -10.50 16.32
N CYS A 530 -12.40 -10.54 16.90
CA CYS A 530 -12.69 -11.40 18.04
C CYS A 530 -12.90 -12.87 17.62
N PRO A 531 -11.97 -13.80 17.94
CA PRO A 531 -12.06 -15.18 17.46
C PRO A 531 -13.15 -16.00 18.13
N THR A 532 -13.60 -15.59 19.32
CA THR A 532 -14.60 -16.31 20.13
C THR A 532 -15.99 -15.70 20.05
N GLY A 533 -16.15 -14.53 19.36
CA GLY A 533 -17.40 -13.78 19.35
C GLY A 533 -17.78 -13.16 20.69
N ALA A 534 -16.81 -12.97 21.59
CA ALA A 534 -17.03 -12.35 22.91
C ALA A 534 -17.31 -10.86 22.84
N LEU A 535 -16.94 -10.17 21.75
CA LEU A 535 -17.09 -8.74 21.61
C LEU A 535 -18.31 -8.40 20.75
N SER A 536 -19.18 -7.55 21.28
CA SER A 536 -20.25 -6.87 20.54
C SER A 536 -20.07 -5.35 20.66
N ILE A 537 -20.22 -4.65 19.55
CA ILE A 537 -20.09 -3.18 19.51
C ILE A 537 -21.45 -2.50 19.51
N LEU A 538 -22.46 -3.14 18.97
CA LEU A 538 -23.81 -2.59 18.88
C LEU A 538 -24.80 -3.44 19.69
N PRO A 539 -25.79 -2.79 20.31
CA PRO A 539 -26.06 -1.34 20.44
C PRO A 539 -25.06 -0.64 21.38
N LYS A 540 -24.33 -1.37 22.19
CA LYS A 540 -23.33 -0.91 23.15
C LYS A 540 -22.08 -1.79 23.09
N ALA A 541 -20.90 -1.20 23.30
CA ALA A 541 -19.67 -1.96 23.38
C ALA A 541 -19.65 -2.82 24.66
N GLU A 542 -19.73 -4.13 24.48
CA GLU A 542 -19.78 -5.12 25.57
C GLU A 542 -18.86 -6.30 25.27
N ILE A 543 -18.21 -6.80 26.31
CA ILE A 543 -17.35 -7.98 26.24
C ILE A 543 -17.95 -9.06 27.15
N ASP A 544 -18.37 -10.16 26.53
CA ASP A 544 -18.77 -11.37 27.24
C ASP A 544 -17.56 -12.01 27.89
N THR A 545 -17.43 -11.84 29.21
CA THR A 545 -16.28 -12.32 29.98
C THR A 545 -16.18 -13.84 30.06
N TYR A 546 -17.28 -14.57 29.80
CA TYR A 546 -17.26 -16.04 29.73
C TYR A 546 -16.70 -16.56 28.42
N LYS A 547 -16.84 -15.81 27.31
CA LYS A 547 -16.31 -16.16 26.02
C LYS A 547 -14.94 -15.53 25.73
N CYS A 548 -14.61 -14.48 26.47
CA CYS A 548 -13.35 -13.75 26.24
C CYS A 548 -12.15 -14.57 26.73
N ILE A 549 -11.23 -14.86 25.83
CA ILE A 549 -9.97 -15.56 26.14
C ILE A 549 -8.80 -14.59 26.35
N HIS A 550 -9.06 -13.32 26.52
CA HIS A 550 -8.07 -12.25 26.79
C HIS A 550 -6.90 -12.21 25.78
N CYS A 551 -7.14 -12.57 24.54
CA CYS A 551 -6.10 -12.61 23.49
C CYS A 551 -5.62 -11.21 23.03
N GLY A 552 -6.34 -10.14 23.40
CA GLY A 552 -6.02 -8.76 23.07
C GLY A 552 -6.12 -8.40 21.58
N LYS A 553 -6.61 -9.29 20.69
CA LYS A 553 -6.72 -9.01 19.24
C LYS A 553 -7.56 -7.77 18.95
N CYS A 554 -8.66 -7.57 19.67
CA CYS A 554 -9.50 -6.37 19.56
C CYS A 554 -8.78 -5.06 19.94
N LEU A 555 -7.68 -5.14 20.69
CA LEU A 555 -6.81 -4.01 21.05
C LEU A 555 -5.58 -3.89 20.12
N ASN A 556 -5.28 -4.93 19.34
CA ASN A 556 -4.15 -4.96 18.41
C ASN A 556 -4.53 -4.60 16.97
N PHE A 557 -5.79 -4.23 16.76
CA PHE A 557 -6.31 -3.88 15.44
C PHE A 557 -5.53 -2.73 14.78
N HIS A 558 -5.09 -1.76 15.60
CA HIS A 558 -4.14 -0.70 15.25
C HIS A 558 -3.16 -0.48 16.41
N GLU A 559 -2.00 0.13 16.15
CA GLU A 559 -0.96 0.38 17.15
C GLU A 559 -1.49 1.02 18.43
N THR A 560 -2.50 1.89 18.31
CA THR A 560 -3.16 2.57 19.42
C THR A 560 -4.47 1.90 19.88
N GLY A 561 -4.79 0.71 19.37
CA GLY A 561 -5.97 -0.08 19.75
C GLY A 561 -7.29 0.36 19.12
N CYS A 562 -7.33 1.46 18.36
CA CYS A 562 -8.54 2.03 17.77
C CYS A 562 -8.25 2.78 16.47
N ILE A 563 -9.17 2.68 15.50
CA ILE A 563 -9.04 3.40 14.22
C ILE A 563 -8.95 4.91 14.42
N VAL A 564 -9.81 5.47 15.28
CA VAL A 564 -9.80 6.92 15.54
C VAL A 564 -8.54 7.34 16.30
N ALA A 565 -8.13 6.58 17.32
CA ALA A 565 -6.88 6.85 18.03
C ALA A 565 -5.66 6.79 17.10
N HIS A 566 -5.65 5.85 16.15
CA HIS A 566 -4.61 5.80 15.12
C HIS A 566 -4.65 7.03 14.20
N SER A 567 -5.85 7.48 13.80
CA SER A 567 -6.01 8.70 12.99
C SER A 567 -5.53 9.95 13.71
N LEU A 568 -5.68 10.01 15.05
CA LEU A 568 -5.23 11.12 15.89
C LEU A 568 -3.75 11.07 16.23
N LYS A 569 -3.05 9.95 15.94
CA LYS A 569 -1.60 9.87 16.09
C LYS A 569 -0.96 10.93 15.22
N ILE A 570 -0.59 12.04 15.84
CA ILE A 570 0.09 13.13 15.17
C ILE A 570 1.51 12.65 14.89
N THR A 571 1.84 12.47 13.64
CA THR A 571 3.22 12.43 13.17
C THR A 571 3.75 13.89 13.09
N GLU A 572 3.69 14.61 14.20
CA GLU A 572 4.63 15.68 14.41
C GLU A 572 5.96 14.98 14.71
N THR A 573 6.71 14.66 13.67
CA THR A 573 8.16 14.69 13.83
C THR A 573 8.47 16.07 14.41
N PRO A 574 9.04 16.18 15.62
CA PRO A 574 9.59 17.43 16.05
C PRO A 574 10.46 17.91 14.88
N LYS A 575 10.31 19.17 14.49
CA LYS A 575 11.32 19.84 13.69
C LYS A 575 12.55 19.97 14.57
N ASN A 576 13.23 18.85 14.83
CA ASN A 576 14.61 18.86 15.30
C ASN A 576 15.41 19.37 14.11
N LYS A 577 15.50 20.69 13.99
CA LYS A 577 16.54 21.30 13.18
C LYS A 577 17.84 20.67 13.67
N MET A 578 18.46 19.83 12.83
CA MET A 578 19.77 19.27 13.13
C MET A 578 20.70 20.45 13.38
N LYS A 579 21.40 20.48 14.52
CA LYS A 579 22.40 21.51 14.80
C LYS A 579 23.56 21.37 13.83
N LEU A 580 24.06 22.49 13.31
CA LEU A 580 25.26 22.47 12.47
C LEU A 580 26.43 21.81 13.23
N ILE A 581 27.13 20.92 12.55
CA ILE A 581 28.29 20.20 13.09
C ILE A 581 29.55 20.83 12.48
N SER A 582 30.50 21.18 13.32
CA SER A 582 31.80 21.69 12.86
C SER A 582 32.66 20.54 12.32
N TYR A 583 33.19 20.72 11.11
CA TYR A 583 34.13 19.80 10.45
C TYR A 583 35.56 20.41 10.36
N ASN A 584 35.86 21.41 11.14
CA ASN A 584 37.16 22.12 11.13
C ASN A 584 37.63 22.49 9.71
N ASN A 585 36.73 22.87 8.82
CA ASN A 585 36.98 23.18 7.41
C ASN A 585 37.41 22.01 6.51
N PHE A 586 37.35 20.77 6.96
CA PHE A 586 37.74 19.60 6.17
C PHE A 586 36.52 18.86 5.60
N GLY A 587 36.48 18.71 4.27
CA GLY A 587 35.53 17.87 3.56
C GLY A 587 35.90 16.39 3.63
N LEU A 588 34.99 15.55 3.22
CA LEU A 588 35.23 14.14 2.94
C LEU A 588 36.02 14.07 1.61
N ARG A 589 37.16 13.38 1.63
CA ARG A 589 38.05 13.26 0.46
C ARG A 589 38.07 11.81 -0.02
N GLU A 590 38.18 11.65 -1.34
CA GLU A 590 38.33 10.35 -1.95
C GLU A 590 39.58 9.61 -1.44
N GLU A 591 40.75 10.24 -1.49
CA GLU A 591 42.02 9.67 -0.99
C GLU A 591 41.92 9.16 0.47
N TRP A 592 41.18 9.87 1.32
CA TRP A 592 41.00 9.45 2.72
C TRP A 592 40.11 8.25 2.88
N LEU A 593 39.05 8.21 2.05
CA LEU A 593 38.12 7.09 2.05
C LEU A 593 38.79 5.84 1.46
N ASP A 594 39.50 5.96 0.35
CA ASP A 594 40.23 4.85 -0.29
C ASP A 594 41.20 4.19 0.67
N TYR A 595 41.99 5.01 1.35
CA TYR A 595 42.93 4.50 2.35
C TYR A 595 42.24 3.86 3.53
N TYR A 596 41.11 4.43 3.99
CA TYR A 596 40.29 3.83 5.03
C TYR A 596 39.68 2.51 4.61
N MET A 597 39.08 2.42 3.45
CA MET A 597 38.43 1.20 2.93
C MET A 597 39.44 0.05 2.82
N SER A 598 40.65 0.35 2.38
CA SER A 598 41.73 -0.63 2.23
C SER A 598 42.39 -1.05 3.56
N ASN A 599 42.27 -0.26 4.64
CA ASN A 599 43.01 -0.45 5.90
C ASN A 599 42.09 -0.33 7.14
N HIS A 600 40.80 -0.58 6.99
CA HIS A 600 39.79 -0.27 8.00
C HIS A 600 40.00 -0.98 9.36
N ASP A 601 40.57 -2.19 9.37
CA ASP A 601 40.80 -2.96 10.58
C ASP A 601 41.78 -2.31 11.56
N ASP A 602 42.87 -1.73 11.05
CA ASP A 602 43.98 -1.13 11.86
C ASP A 602 44.04 0.40 11.74
N TYR A 603 43.13 1.03 10.98
CA TYR A 603 43.20 2.45 10.63
C TYR A 603 43.37 3.38 11.82
N PHE A 604 42.66 3.15 12.93
CA PHE A 604 42.70 4.01 14.11
C PHE A 604 43.79 3.59 15.10
N GLN A 605 44.50 2.51 14.83
CA GLN A 605 45.61 2.02 15.68
C GLN A 605 46.98 2.50 15.20
N THR A 606 47.05 2.95 13.94
CA THR A 606 48.28 3.45 13.30
C THR A 606 48.24 4.96 13.09
N THR A 607 49.38 5.58 12.82
CA THR A 607 49.49 6.96 12.42
C THR A 607 49.78 7.13 10.92
N ASP A 608 49.84 6.03 10.17
CA ASP A 608 50.26 5.98 8.78
C ASP A 608 49.22 6.52 7.79
N HIS A 609 48.00 6.79 8.27
CA HIS A 609 46.96 7.45 7.50
C HIS A 609 47.26 8.89 7.08
N GLY A 610 48.37 9.49 7.57
CA GLY A 610 48.83 10.83 7.14
C GLY A 610 47.96 12.01 7.56
N LEU A 611 46.88 11.79 8.33
CA LEU A 611 45.97 12.84 8.77
C LEU A 611 46.43 13.50 10.07
N ASN A 612 46.29 14.82 10.16
CA ASN A 612 46.46 15.55 11.42
C ASN A 612 45.43 15.05 12.45
N VAL A 613 45.96 14.47 13.54
CA VAL A 613 45.17 13.81 14.59
C VAL A 613 44.23 14.78 15.34
N LYS A 614 44.57 16.07 15.42
CA LYS A 614 43.80 17.08 16.14
C LYS A 614 42.69 17.71 15.32
N GLU A 615 42.81 17.79 14.01
CA GLU A 615 41.89 18.54 13.16
C GLU A 615 41.27 17.71 12.03
N GLN A 616 42.08 17.00 11.23
CA GLN A 616 41.61 16.26 10.05
C GLN A 616 40.93 14.95 10.45
N LEU A 617 41.56 14.15 11.29
CA LEU A 617 41.04 12.88 11.73
C LEU A 617 39.67 13.01 12.43
N PRO A 618 39.41 13.93 13.37
CA PRO A 618 38.08 14.13 13.95
C PRO A 618 37.04 14.56 12.94
N SER A 619 37.42 15.32 11.90
CA SER A 619 36.50 15.70 10.83
C SER A 619 36.14 14.52 9.93
N PHE A 620 37.13 13.73 9.54
CA PHE A 620 36.91 12.50 8.75
C PHE A 620 36.02 11.50 9.49
N VAL A 621 36.28 11.24 10.79
CA VAL A 621 35.45 10.40 11.63
C VAL A 621 33.97 10.87 11.65
N LYS A 622 33.72 12.18 11.72
CA LYS A 622 32.35 12.71 11.67
C LYS A 622 31.64 12.39 10.34
N TRP A 623 32.38 12.54 9.23
CA TRP A 623 31.85 12.18 7.93
C TRP A 623 31.54 10.67 7.84
N LEU A 624 32.41 9.80 8.34
CA LEU A 624 32.17 8.34 8.36
C LEU A 624 31.00 7.94 9.24
N VAL A 625 30.81 8.62 10.38
CA VAL A 625 29.63 8.38 11.26
C VAL A 625 28.34 8.82 10.56
N GLN A 626 28.35 9.95 9.85
CA GLN A 626 27.17 10.41 9.11
C GLN A 626 26.89 9.57 7.86
N ALA A 627 27.92 8.98 7.27
CA ALA A 627 27.79 7.97 6.22
C ALA A 627 27.37 6.59 6.75
N GLU A 628 27.17 6.42 8.07
CA GLU A 628 26.81 5.17 8.76
C GLU A 628 27.89 4.07 8.68
N ILE A 629 29.11 4.44 8.30
CA ILE A 629 30.26 3.53 8.25
C ILE A 629 30.76 3.23 9.66
N LEU A 630 30.81 4.25 10.53
CA LEU A 630 31.20 4.12 11.93
C LEU A 630 30.01 4.31 12.88
N SER A 631 30.03 3.60 14.02
CA SER A 631 28.96 3.64 15.03
C SER A 631 28.88 5.02 15.73
N ASP A 632 29.99 5.56 16.17
CA ASP A 632 30.09 6.85 16.84
C ASP A 632 31.50 7.47 16.78
N THR A 633 31.62 8.74 17.16
CA THR A 633 32.88 9.48 17.10
C THR A 633 33.89 9.12 18.17
N LYS A 634 33.49 8.40 19.22
CA LYS A 634 34.35 8.05 20.38
C LYS A 634 34.92 6.65 20.21
N LYS A 635 34.07 5.64 20.04
CA LYS A 635 34.51 4.25 19.89
C LYS A 635 35.10 3.99 18.51
N ARG A 636 34.58 4.64 17.48
CA ARG A 636 35.04 4.52 16.08
C ARG A 636 35.00 3.08 15.57
N GLU A 637 34.04 2.28 16.06
CA GLU A 637 33.82 0.91 15.62
C GLU A 637 33.14 0.90 14.27
N ILE A 638 33.62 0.10 13.33
CA ILE A 638 32.96 -0.08 12.05
C ILE A 638 31.60 -0.78 12.24
N THR A 639 30.56 -0.27 11.64
CA THR A 639 29.21 -0.88 11.71
C THR A 639 29.14 -2.13 10.83
N PRO A 640 28.17 -3.05 11.05
CA PRO A 640 27.92 -4.14 10.11
C PRO A 640 27.65 -3.61 8.69
N PHE A 641 26.96 -2.48 8.58
CA PHE A 641 26.72 -1.80 7.29
C PHE A 641 28.02 -1.22 6.71
N GLY A 642 28.90 -0.63 7.54
CA GLY A 642 30.21 -0.17 7.10
C GLY A 642 31.07 -1.30 6.52
N LYS A 643 31.00 -2.51 7.10
CA LYS A 643 31.70 -3.69 6.55
C LYS A 643 31.15 -4.09 5.19
N LEU A 644 29.84 -4.07 5.02
CA LEU A 644 29.21 -4.31 3.72
C LEU A 644 29.69 -3.30 2.67
N LEU A 645 29.79 -2.00 3.06
CA LEU A 645 30.30 -0.99 2.13
C LEU A 645 31.78 -1.20 1.77
N VAL A 646 32.60 -1.71 2.69
CA VAL A 646 34.00 -2.10 2.39
C VAL A 646 34.04 -3.22 1.36
N GLU A 647 33.23 -4.26 1.53
CA GLU A 647 33.14 -5.36 0.56
C GLU A 647 32.70 -4.88 -0.83
N ILE A 648 31.70 -4.00 -0.89
CA ILE A 648 31.21 -3.43 -2.17
C ILE A 648 32.24 -2.50 -2.80
N TYR A 649 33.02 -1.76 -1.98
CA TYR A 649 33.99 -0.77 -2.47
C TYR A 649 35.10 -1.39 -3.34
N GLU A 650 35.47 -2.62 -3.08
CA GLU A 650 36.48 -3.36 -3.85
C GLU A 650 36.07 -3.52 -5.33
N ASP A 651 34.78 -3.78 -5.59
CA ASP A 651 34.25 -4.06 -6.92
C ASP A 651 33.54 -2.85 -7.55
N ASN A 652 32.87 -2.03 -6.73
CA ASN A 652 32.04 -0.90 -7.19
C ASN A 652 32.17 0.32 -6.28
N PRO A 653 33.26 1.10 -6.36
CA PRO A 653 33.41 2.35 -5.62
C PRO A 653 32.34 3.39 -5.92
N SER A 654 31.83 3.46 -7.18
CA SER A 654 30.77 4.39 -7.57
C SER A 654 29.49 4.18 -6.79
N LEU A 655 29.03 2.94 -6.62
CA LEU A 655 27.88 2.60 -5.81
C LEU A 655 28.06 3.07 -4.36
N VAL A 656 29.23 2.84 -3.78
CA VAL A 656 29.51 3.23 -2.39
C VAL A 656 29.44 4.75 -2.23
N TRP A 657 29.96 5.53 -3.18
CA TRP A 657 29.85 6.98 -3.16
C TRP A 657 28.42 7.47 -3.29
N GLN A 658 27.58 6.80 -4.09
CA GLN A 658 26.15 7.08 -4.16
C GLN A 658 25.47 6.81 -2.81
N ILE A 659 25.75 5.67 -2.17
CA ILE A 659 25.23 5.32 -0.85
C ILE A 659 25.67 6.30 0.23
N ILE A 660 26.97 6.69 0.23
CA ILE A 660 27.50 7.70 1.15
C ILE A 660 26.72 9.02 0.96
N TRP A 661 26.54 9.47 -0.27
CA TRP A 661 25.79 10.70 -0.54
C TRP A 661 24.36 10.61 -0.02
N ILE A 662 23.63 9.51 -0.27
CA ILE A 662 22.30 9.28 0.29
C ILE A 662 22.35 9.46 1.81
N ASN A 663 23.24 8.75 2.52
CA ASN A 663 23.31 8.83 3.98
C ASN A 663 23.66 10.24 4.47
N LEU A 664 24.55 10.96 3.81
CA LEU A 664 24.87 12.33 4.15
C LEU A 664 23.63 13.26 4.00
N THR A 665 22.78 13.06 3.00
CA THR A 665 21.54 13.85 2.85
C THR A 665 20.55 13.62 3.99
N TYR A 666 20.59 12.49 4.68
CA TYR A 666 19.75 12.21 5.85
C TYR A 666 20.40 12.61 7.17
N ASN A 667 21.71 12.44 7.32
CA ASN A 667 22.40 12.49 8.62
C ASN A 667 23.31 13.71 8.81
N SER A 668 23.79 14.35 7.72
CA SER A 668 24.61 15.54 7.81
C SER A 668 23.76 16.81 7.71
N PRO A 669 23.74 17.68 8.72
CA PRO A 669 22.92 18.91 8.69
C PRO A 669 23.17 19.78 7.46
N ILE A 670 24.43 19.88 7.01
CA ILE A 670 24.77 20.72 5.86
C ILE A 670 24.45 20.04 4.53
N ALA A 671 24.68 18.74 4.38
CA ALA A 671 24.32 18.00 3.17
C ALA A 671 22.79 17.91 3.04
N HIS A 672 22.07 17.71 4.14
CA HIS A 672 20.61 17.77 4.20
C HIS A 672 20.07 19.14 3.77
N TRP A 673 20.63 20.22 4.34
CA TRP A 673 20.27 21.58 3.93
C TRP A 673 20.52 21.81 2.44
N TYR A 674 21.67 21.39 1.94
CA TYR A 674 22.03 21.53 0.53
C TYR A 674 21.05 20.80 -0.40
N SER A 675 20.76 19.54 -0.11
CA SER A 675 19.85 18.72 -0.93
C SER A 675 18.44 19.32 -1.04
N GLN A 676 17.99 20.03 0.00
CA GLN A 676 16.65 20.64 0.05
C GLN A 676 16.58 22.04 -0.58
N ASN A 677 17.63 22.85 -0.45
CA ASN A 677 17.57 24.28 -0.77
C ASN A 677 18.26 24.65 -2.07
N VAL A 678 19.19 23.84 -2.57
CA VAL A 678 19.86 24.09 -3.86
C VAL A 678 19.17 23.28 -4.95
N SER A 679 18.43 23.97 -5.82
CA SER A 679 17.67 23.35 -6.90
C SER A 679 18.58 22.82 -8.03
N PHE A 680 18.17 21.72 -8.66
CA PHE A 680 18.85 21.24 -9.86
C PHE A 680 18.71 22.25 -11.01
N GLY A 681 19.78 22.41 -11.79
CA GLY A 681 19.87 23.41 -12.84
C GLY A 681 20.17 24.83 -12.35
N SER A 682 20.27 25.06 -11.02
CA SER A 682 20.61 26.38 -10.50
C SER A 682 22.12 26.59 -10.41
N ASN A 683 22.55 27.82 -10.74
CA ASN A 683 23.93 28.27 -10.53
C ASN A 683 24.05 28.94 -9.16
N PHE A 684 25.17 28.71 -8.48
CA PHE A 684 25.43 29.27 -7.16
C PHE A 684 26.92 29.50 -6.92
N THR A 685 27.24 30.34 -5.94
CA THR A 685 28.59 30.60 -5.44
C THR A 685 28.70 30.16 -3.97
N ASP A 686 29.94 30.09 -3.43
CA ASP A 686 30.17 29.86 -2.00
C ASP A 686 29.55 30.98 -1.13
N ALA A 687 29.35 32.19 -1.67
CA ALA A 687 28.67 33.29 -0.98
C ALA A 687 27.16 33.04 -0.85
N ASP A 688 26.52 32.58 -1.92
CA ASP A 688 25.09 32.24 -1.94
C ASP A 688 24.76 31.12 -0.94
N LEU A 689 25.59 30.09 -0.90
CA LEU A 689 25.45 29.00 0.07
C LEU A 689 25.54 29.50 1.52
N ARG A 690 26.52 30.41 1.81
CA ARG A 690 26.69 30.99 3.15
C ARG A 690 25.51 31.85 3.56
N GLU A 691 24.95 32.63 2.65
CA GLU A 691 23.78 33.45 2.91
C GLU A 691 22.52 32.59 3.15
N GLY A 692 22.28 31.58 2.34
CA GLY A 692 21.19 30.63 2.51
C GLY A 692 21.28 29.88 3.85
N VAL A 693 22.45 29.32 4.19
CA VAL A 693 22.66 28.65 5.48
C VAL A 693 22.46 29.61 6.64
N LYS A 694 22.92 30.85 6.54
CA LYS A 694 22.76 31.88 7.59
C LYS A 694 21.28 32.21 7.83
N SER A 695 20.49 32.25 6.77
CA SER A 695 19.05 32.48 6.89
C SER A 695 18.36 31.40 7.73
N ASP A 696 18.74 30.13 7.51
CA ASP A 696 18.10 29.00 8.19
C ASP A 696 18.71 28.67 9.57
N TYR A 697 19.98 28.97 9.78
CA TYR A 697 20.75 28.73 11.02
C TYR A 697 21.22 30.03 11.66
N SER A 698 20.32 30.97 11.82
CA SER A 698 20.61 32.34 12.29
C SER A 698 21.19 32.38 13.70
N SER A 699 21.03 31.33 14.51
CA SER A 699 21.64 31.23 15.87
C SER A 699 23.12 30.82 15.87
N ASP A 700 23.62 30.29 14.74
CA ASP A 700 25.03 29.86 14.64
C ASP A 700 25.98 31.02 14.30
N SER A 701 27.24 30.93 14.77
CA SER A 701 28.20 31.97 14.50
C SER A 701 28.58 32.05 13.01
N ALA A 702 28.92 33.24 12.51
CA ALA A 702 29.35 33.42 11.13
C ALA A 702 30.59 32.54 10.79
N THR A 703 31.42 32.27 11.77
CA THR A 703 32.59 31.39 11.62
C THR A 703 32.18 29.94 11.46
N THR A 704 31.22 29.48 12.26
CA THR A 704 30.64 28.11 12.15
C THR A 704 30.04 27.91 10.76
N ILE A 705 29.21 28.85 10.32
CA ILE A 705 28.53 28.79 9.00
C ILE A 705 29.58 28.75 7.87
N LYS A 706 30.58 29.66 7.91
CA LYS A 706 31.67 29.67 6.93
C LYS A 706 32.39 28.32 6.88
N ASN A 707 32.74 27.75 8.04
CA ASN A 707 33.51 26.51 8.12
C ASN A 707 32.73 25.31 7.61
N VAL A 708 31.43 25.25 7.92
CA VAL A 708 30.56 24.16 7.51
C VAL A 708 30.29 24.18 5.99
N VAL A 709 30.01 25.36 5.42
CA VAL A 709 29.87 25.52 3.97
C VAL A 709 31.18 25.19 3.26
N TYR A 710 32.32 25.62 3.81
CA TYR A 710 33.63 25.30 3.25
C TYR A 710 33.93 23.79 3.29
N ALA A 711 33.55 23.09 4.36
CA ALA A 711 33.70 21.64 4.45
C ALA A 711 32.85 20.91 3.40
N LEU A 712 31.60 21.35 3.16
CA LEU A 712 30.73 20.80 2.14
C LEU A 712 31.30 21.02 0.72
N THR A 713 31.68 22.24 0.39
CA THR A 713 32.24 22.55 -0.95
C THR A 713 33.57 21.85 -1.20
N ARG A 714 34.37 21.60 -0.15
CA ARG A 714 35.54 20.74 -0.24
C ARG A 714 35.18 19.27 -0.46
N THR A 715 34.14 18.74 0.21
CA THR A 715 33.66 17.39 -0.10
C THR A 715 33.37 17.27 -1.59
N PHE A 716 32.64 18.21 -2.16
CA PHE A 716 32.32 18.17 -3.60
C PHE A 716 33.56 18.31 -4.52
N LYS A 717 34.59 19.09 -4.12
CA LYS A 717 35.80 19.29 -4.92
C LYS A 717 36.79 18.15 -4.79
N GLU A 718 36.76 17.41 -3.70
CA GLU A 718 37.78 16.45 -3.31
C GLU A 718 37.25 15.02 -3.24
N SER A 719 35.98 14.77 -3.77
CA SER A 719 35.37 13.45 -3.87
C SER A 719 34.48 13.33 -5.12
N PRO A 720 34.14 12.14 -5.57
CA PRO A 720 33.24 11.88 -6.72
C PRO A 720 31.85 12.52 -6.57
N ILE A 721 31.41 12.85 -5.36
CA ILE A 721 30.07 13.45 -5.12
C ILE A 721 29.90 14.76 -5.92
N GLY A 722 30.92 15.55 -6.10
CA GLY A 722 30.80 16.84 -6.79
C GLY A 722 30.60 16.71 -8.29
N GLU A 723 31.63 16.27 -9.01
CA GLU A 723 31.61 16.20 -10.48
C GLU A 723 30.93 14.94 -11.01
N GLU A 724 31.30 13.77 -10.53
CA GLU A 724 30.77 12.49 -11.05
C GLU A 724 29.28 12.33 -10.72
N LEU A 725 28.85 12.58 -9.47
CA LEU A 725 27.43 12.55 -9.09
C LEU A 725 26.70 13.88 -9.38
N SER A 726 27.35 14.80 -10.10
CA SER A 726 26.77 16.07 -10.61
C SER A 726 26.18 16.98 -9.52
N GLN A 727 26.65 16.86 -8.27
CA GLN A 727 26.16 17.70 -7.18
C GLN A 727 26.77 19.11 -7.21
N MET A 728 28.01 19.28 -7.72
CA MET A 728 28.63 20.58 -7.88
C MET A 728 29.60 20.56 -9.06
N THR A 729 29.14 20.95 -10.22
CA THR A 729 29.98 21.07 -11.45
C THR A 729 30.40 22.51 -11.66
N LYS A 730 31.64 22.72 -12.00
CA LYS A 730 32.21 24.06 -12.22
C LYS A 730 31.72 24.64 -13.54
N VAL A 731 31.13 25.84 -13.50
CA VAL A 731 30.68 26.59 -14.68
C VAL A 731 31.76 27.64 -15.08
N ASP A 732 32.24 28.40 -14.10
CA ASP A 732 33.32 29.36 -14.28
C ASP A 732 34.15 29.50 -12.98
N LYS A 733 35.02 30.54 -12.90
CA LYS A 733 36.00 30.67 -11.81
C LYS A 733 35.46 30.53 -10.41
N ASN A 734 34.25 31.03 -10.13
CA ASN A 734 33.64 31.03 -8.80
C ASN A 734 32.18 30.56 -8.80
N THR A 735 31.66 30.14 -9.94
CA THR A 735 30.26 29.71 -10.11
C THR A 735 30.19 28.20 -10.36
N TYR A 736 29.28 27.59 -9.67
CA TYR A 736 29.03 26.17 -9.76
C TYR A 736 27.54 25.93 -10.11
N THR A 737 27.23 24.77 -10.68
CA THR A 737 25.87 24.33 -10.94
C THR A 737 25.60 22.97 -10.30
N ARG A 738 24.39 22.73 -9.89
CA ARG A 738 23.90 21.42 -9.49
C ARG A 738 23.08 20.84 -10.65
N SER A 739 23.67 19.92 -11.41
CA SER A 739 23.08 19.52 -12.71
C SER A 739 22.07 18.38 -12.65
N GLY A 740 22.15 17.53 -11.70
CA GLY A 740 21.37 16.27 -11.64
C GLY A 740 22.11 15.10 -12.28
N PHE A 741 21.96 13.94 -11.71
CA PHE A 741 22.62 12.69 -12.07
C PHE A 741 21.58 11.62 -12.36
N SER A 742 21.47 11.18 -13.62
CA SER A 742 20.46 10.20 -14.06
C SER A 742 20.96 8.76 -14.07
N ASP A 743 22.27 8.56 -14.04
CA ASP A 743 22.87 7.21 -14.06
C ASP A 743 23.05 6.60 -12.67
N VAL A 744 22.07 6.86 -11.79
CA VAL A 744 22.04 6.28 -10.45
C VAL A 744 21.89 4.76 -10.56
N GLU A 745 22.70 4.01 -9.85
CA GLU A 745 22.65 2.56 -9.84
C GLU A 745 21.33 2.03 -9.25
N ALA A 746 20.86 0.88 -9.73
CA ALA A 746 19.59 0.33 -9.27
C ALA A 746 19.61 0.01 -7.78
N GLU A 747 20.75 -0.44 -7.26
CA GLU A 747 21.03 -0.71 -5.85
C GLU A 747 20.91 0.57 -5.00
N ALA A 748 21.48 1.67 -5.48
CA ALA A 748 21.38 2.98 -4.83
C ALA A 748 19.94 3.52 -4.87
N VAL A 749 19.22 3.32 -5.97
CA VAL A 749 17.78 3.63 -6.05
C VAL A 749 16.99 2.85 -5.01
N ALA A 750 17.19 1.54 -4.94
CA ALA A 750 16.51 0.70 -3.95
C ALA A 750 16.83 1.15 -2.52
N TYR A 751 18.10 1.35 -2.21
CA TYR A 751 18.56 1.83 -0.90
C TYR A 751 17.90 3.16 -0.51
N SER A 752 17.90 4.16 -1.40
CA SER A 752 17.28 5.47 -1.18
C SER A 752 15.77 5.34 -0.90
N LEU A 753 15.06 4.51 -1.66
CA LEU A 753 13.62 4.30 -1.44
C LEU A 753 13.33 3.66 -0.08
N TYR A 754 14.14 2.71 0.38
CA TYR A 754 14.01 2.13 1.71
C TYR A 754 14.36 3.12 2.82
N LYS A 755 15.38 3.96 2.66
CA LYS A 755 15.70 5.08 3.58
C LYS A 755 14.54 6.08 3.66
N TYR A 756 13.99 6.45 2.51
CA TYR A 756 12.83 7.33 2.43
C TYR A 756 11.61 6.73 3.15
N ALA A 757 11.32 5.45 2.90
CA ALA A 757 10.23 4.72 3.55
C ALA A 757 10.41 4.67 5.08
N GLN A 758 11.62 4.42 5.55
CA GLN A 758 11.96 4.40 6.98
C GLN A 758 11.70 5.77 7.62
N LYS A 759 12.10 6.86 6.96
CA LYS A 759 11.87 8.23 7.43
C LYS A 759 10.39 8.62 7.41
N LYS A 760 9.64 8.17 6.39
CA LYS A 760 8.20 8.44 6.25
C LYS A 760 7.31 7.45 7.00
N GLU A 761 7.89 6.42 7.62
CA GLU A 761 7.17 5.31 8.29
C GLU A 761 6.11 4.67 7.37
N SER A 762 6.41 4.53 6.07
CA SER A 762 5.49 3.98 5.07
C SER A 762 6.24 3.25 3.97
N ASN A 763 5.89 1.98 3.75
CA ASN A 763 6.42 1.15 2.67
C ASN A 763 5.69 1.35 1.33
N LEU A 764 4.69 2.25 1.30
CA LEU A 764 3.95 2.60 0.09
C LEU A 764 4.22 4.07 -0.26
N MET A 765 4.64 4.32 -1.49
CA MET A 765 4.89 5.67 -2.00
C MET A 765 4.49 5.80 -3.48
N ARG A 766 4.41 7.04 -3.96
CA ARG A 766 4.15 7.33 -5.39
C ARG A 766 5.40 7.91 -6.04
N VAL A 767 5.64 7.51 -7.29
CA VAL A 767 6.73 8.08 -8.08
C VAL A 767 6.57 9.59 -8.23
N SER A 768 5.36 10.05 -8.60
CA SER A 768 5.07 11.49 -8.72
C SER A 768 5.32 12.29 -7.45
N ALA A 769 5.23 11.63 -6.31
CA ALA A 769 5.47 12.25 -5.02
C ALA A 769 6.91 12.66 -4.78
N LEU A 770 7.84 11.87 -5.26
CA LEU A 770 9.26 12.12 -5.11
C LEU A 770 9.72 13.38 -5.87
N TYR A 771 8.90 13.86 -6.85
CA TYR A 771 9.20 15.01 -7.70
C TYR A 771 8.48 16.29 -7.29
N LYS A 772 7.72 16.28 -6.20
CA LYS A 772 6.99 17.46 -5.76
C LYS A 772 7.92 18.55 -5.22
N ALA A 773 7.56 19.80 -5.46
CA ALA A 773 8.36 20.95 -5.03
C ALA A 773 8.52 21.03 -3.50
N ASP A 774 7.50 20.63 -2.76
CA ASP A 774 7.44 20.61 -1.30
C ASP A 774 8.02 19.32 -0.66
N GLU A 775 8.33 18.28 -1.47
CA GLU A 775 9.04 17.11 -0.97
C GLU A 775 10.48 17.49 -0.63
N LYS A 776 10.93 17.05 0.53
CA LYS A 776 12.24 17.43 1.09
C LYS A 776 13.28 16.33 1.01
N ASP A 777 12.85 15.09 0.81
CA ASP A 777 13.68 13.91 0.86
C ASP A 777 13.47 13.02 -0.37
N GLY A 778 14.29 11.98 -0.49
CA GLY A 778 14.16 10.93 -1.50
C GLY A 778 15.02 11.17 -2.74
N ILE A 779 15.01 10.15 -3.60
CA ILE A 779 15.95 9.96 -4.71
C ILE A 779 16.06 11.17 -5.66
N TYR A 780 14.98 11.90 -5.90
CA TYR A 780 15.02 13.10 -6.72
C TYR A 780 15.81 14.23 -6.04
N LYS A 781 15.60 14.44 -4.74
CA LYS A 781 16.35 15.48 -3.98
C LYS A 781 17.82 15.13 -3.81
N GLU A 782 18.15 13.85 -3.82
CA GLU A 782 19.50 13.35 -3.71
C GLU A 782 20.27 13.51 -5.03
N PHE A 783 19.67 13.12 -6.15
CA PHE A 783 20.39 13.02 -7.43
C PHE A 783 19.78 13.83 -8.57
N GLY A 784 18.52 14.25 -8.52
CA GLY A 784 17.86 14.89 -9.67
C GLY A 784 17.57 13.94 -10.82
N ILE A 785 17.49 12.63 -10.54
CA ILE A 785 17.18 11.61 -11.54
C ILE A 785 15.88 11.93 -12.27
N SER A 786 15.86 11.76 -13.60
CA SER A 786 14.63 11.96 -14.37
C SER A 786 13.56 10.92 -14.01
N LYS A 787 12.28 11.31 -14.11
CA LYS A 787 11.17 10.37 -13.84
C LYS A 787 11.23 9.14 -14.73
N SER A 788 11.59 9.31 -16.01
CA SER A 788 11.72 8.21 -16.97
C SER A 788 12.84 7.23 -16.60
N ASP A 789 13.98 7.73 -16.11
CA ASP A 789 15.10 6.87 -15.74
C ASP A 789 14.82 6.18 -14.41
N LEU A 790 14.18 6.85 -13.46
CA LEU A 790 13.69 6.21 -12.24
C LEU A 790 12.71 5.08 -12.56
N GLU A 791 11.74 5.30 -13.44
CA GLU A 791 10.79 4.24 -13.84
C GLU A 791 11.46 3.03 -14.48
N LYS A 792 12.55 3.23 -15.27
CA LYS A 792 13.35 2.11 -15.81
C LYS A 792 14.01 1.29 -14.69
N LYS A 793 14.64 1.96 -13.72
CA LYS A 793 15.27 1.30 -12.56
C LYS A 793 14.22 0.58 -11.70
N LEU A 794 13.06 1.19 -11.49
CA LEU A 794 11.95 0.56 -10.74
C LEU A 794 11.44 -0.71 -11.41
N ARG A 795 11.32 -0.74 -12.75
CA ARG A 795 10.94 -1.96 -13.48
C ARG A 795 11.99 -3.06 -13.33
N PHE A 796 13.26 -2.71 -13.37
CA PHE A 796 14.36 -3.64 -13.13
C PHE A 796 14.29 -4.23 -11.70
N LEU A 797 14.16 -3.40 -10.67
CA LEU A 797 14.07 -3.81 -9.26
C LEU A 797 12.79 -4.60 -8.92
N SER A 798 11.75 -4.43 -9.72
CA SER A 798 10.48 -5.13 -9.60
C SER A 798 10.43 -6.45 -10.38
N SER A 799 11.45 -6.76 -11.19
CA SER A 799 11.52 -7.97 -12.01
C SER A 799 11.64 -9.24 -11.17
N ASP A 800 11.32 -10.38 -11.76
CA ASP A 800 11.36 -11.69 -11.08
C ASP A 800 12.74 -12.08 -10.55
N SER A 801 13.80 -11.56 -11.16
CA SER A 801 15.19 -11.80 -10.73
C SER A 801 15.58 -11.04 -9.45
N HIS A 802 14.96 -9.90 -9.16
CA HIS A 802 15.35 -9.03 -8.05
C HIS A 802 14.28 -8.95 -6.96
N ARG A 803 13.04 -8.69 -7.29
CA ARG A 803 11.85 -8.65 -6.40
C ARG A 803 12.05 -7.93 -5.05
N VAL A 804 12.85 -6.88 -5.03
CA VAL A 804 13.09 -6.10 -3.81
C VAL A 804 11.98 -5.08 -3.54
N LEU A 805 11.20 -4.74 -4.56
CA LEU A 805 10.04 -3.86 -4.47
C LEU A 805 8.99 -4.26 -5.52
N VAL A 806 7.83 -3.63 -5.45
CA VAL A 806 6.77 -3.74 -6.45
C VAL A 806 6.47 -2.35 -6.98
N ALA A 807 6.69 -2.14 -8.29
CA ALA A 807 6.39 -0.90 -8.98
C ALA A 807 5.15 -1.05 -9.87
N GLU A 808 4.07 -0.38 -9.50
CA GLU A 808 2.81 -0.36 -10.25
C GLU A 808 2.78 0.91 -11.13
N LEU A 809 3.36 0.80 -12.33
CA LEU A 809 3.57 1.94 -13.25
C LEU A 809 2.67 1.90 -14.49
N ASN A 810 1.67 1.00 -14.50
CA ASN A 810 0.76 0.81 -15.62
C ASN A 810 -0.63 1.39 -15.32
N MET A 811 -1.42 1.66 -16.36
CA MET A 811 -2.81 2.13 -16.27
C MET A 811 -3.00 3.43 -15.44
N GLY A 812 -2.01 4.33 -15.48
CA GLY A 812 -2.06 5.58 -14.70
C GLY A 812 -1.75 5.42 -13.21
N LEU A 813 -1.32 4.24 -12.78
CA LEU A 813 -0.76 4.02 -11.45
C LEU A 813 0.71 4.45 -11.43
N ASP A 814 1.15 4.98 -10.31
CA ASP A 814 2.52 5.40 -10.07
C ASP A 814 3.00 5.01 -8.66
N HIS A 815 2.61 3.81 -8.22
CA HIS A 815 2.87 3.35 -6.87
C HIS A 815 4.11 2.46 -6.80
N ILE A 816 4.85 2.64 -5.71
CA ILE A 816 5.94 1.78 -5.29
C ILE A 816 5.55 1.18 -3.94
N THR A 817 5.58 -0.14 -3.82
CA THR A 817 5.40 -0.86 -2.56
C THR A 817 6.71 -1.57 -2.24
N LEU A 818 7.30 -1.25 -1.10
CA LEU A 818 8.51 -1.91 -0.60
C LEU A 818 8.13 -3.17 0.19
N ARG A 819 9.03 -4.11 0.26
CA ARG A 819 8.86 -5.32 1.07
C ARG A 819 9.04 -5.00 2.55
N ASP A 820 8.16 -5.55 3.40
CA ASP A 820 8.18 -5.32 4.85
C ASP A 820 9.32 -6.10 5.57
N ASP A 821 9.89 -7.10 4.90
CA ASP A 821 10.96 -7.96 5.46
C ASP A 821 12.37 -7.45 5.17
N LEU A 822 12.50 -6.38 4.39
CA LEU A 822 13.79 -5.76 4.04
C LEU A 822 13.97 -4.42 4.75
N THR A 823 15.22 -4.15 5.13
CA THR A 823 15.70 -2.83 5.57
C THR A 823 16.61 -2.23 4.50
N PRO A 824 16.97 -0.93 4.58
CA PRO A 824 17.93 -0.35 3.64
C PRO A 824 19.21 -1.18 3.49
N GLU A 825 19.78 -1.66 4.60
CA GLU A 825 21.00 -2.46 4.61
C GLU A 825 20.78 -3.83 3.94
N LYS A 826 19.66 -4.50 4.28
CA LYS A 826 19.34 -5.81 3.72
C LYS A 826 19.04 -5.77 2.22
N VAL A 827 18.42 -4.70 1.73
CA VAL A 827 18.17 -4.58 0.29
C VAL A 827 19.47 -4.40 -0.48
N LEU A 828 20.41 -3.61 0.08
CA LEU A 828 21.73 -3.46 -0.52
C LEU A 828 22.52 -4.78 -0.49
N GLU A 829 22.53 -5.49 0.64
CA GLU A 829 23.14 -6.82 0.75
C GLU A 829 22.54 -7.84 -0.25
N THR A 830 21.23 -7.75 -0.52
CA THR A 830 20.54 -8.65 -1.45
C THR A 830 20.88 -8.37 -2.91
N LEU A 831 21.11 -7.11 -3.26
CA LEU A 831 21.36 -6.69 -4.65
C LEU A 831 22.84 -6.67 -5.03
N ALA A 832 23.73 -6.40 -4.06
CA ALA A 832 25.16 -6.33 -4.30
C ALA A 832 25.88 -7.71 -4.32
N LYS A 833 25.18 -8.77 -3.96
CA LYS A 833 25.62 -10.19 -4.12
C LYS A 833 25.06 -10.77 -5.40
#